data_c1568a77be1e1753d5b9b2187bd469f1
#
_entry.id   c1568a77be1e1753d5b9b2187bd469f1
#
_cell.length_a   1.000
_cell.length_b   1.000
_cell.length_c   1.000
_cell.angle_alpha   90.00
_cell.angle_beta   90.00
_cell.angle_gamma   90.00
#
_symmetry.space_group_name_H-M   'P 1'
#
loop_
_entity.id
_entity.type
_entity.pdbx_description
1 polymer ?
#
loop_
_entity_poly.entity_id
_entity_poly.type
_entity_poly.pdbx_seq_one_letter_code
_entity_poly.pdbx_strand_id
1 'polypeptide(L)'
;MKRIAILFFLFNTVIIFAQQQVTGVVKDNTGTPLPGVNIVEKGTNNGVSTDIDGSYKITVKEGASLIFTYVGYNSVTRLANASQIDVALSEEGGQNLDEVVVTGSRTAQRSNTTTPLPIDVISSKDLTSTGQATFDKALQYKIPSFNTVQTPVNDATSLLDPYEIRNLGPSRTLILINGKRKNLSSLLYVQTSPGRGETGADISAIPTDAIERVEILRDGASAQYGSDAIAGVMNIILKKNYTDGSITVRSGITSEGDGEMLGVSLNNGTTVGEKGFLNYTIDFSKVNLANRPGNVDAQGEADDFLDGSPAAVATVNEFLSRHPDARNINGSPETAAAKFLINGGSPISDNTNLYYNAAYVYKKVNSFANFRTPYWRPLSGDPYLNDLFGNGNDANPSYDGYGPTFEGDLSDYNGTLGFKSVKNGWNTDASVTVGGNKQTYTVNNSVNRSSILDADGNETYRENSPISFKPGGTSFNHVVGNIDISKILSDQISIGFGTEFRSEYFTVMEGDQASWDGAGADSFAGNLPENSGKWNRYNVGVYLDVAFDITKDFLINGAVRHEEYSDFGGATVWKASTRYKFLDDKITLRGSVSTGFRAPTLHQIYTQKSQYSFVPGEGIQVSGIINNVSPQARKLGVSQLQPEKSTSVTVGFGAKPFKNFNITVDYYNIKIEDRVTLGDRQYEVIPATDPAEQDEIIGEVAYFSNAFDSRTSGLDVVTGYNNIGIGEGKLGFNLSGNITFQNERISAIKNNSSFSDILNSLTFTSRPKTKWILGINYEIGKFGFSLNNTYFGESTFNQDGLASNEVRDADGKLVRIPGSTETERDDSANLKTEFLAKIVTDLGVNFNATEKLTIALNVNNLFNILPEWKFVAENEAGAALLADPAAVKTQSNLITFNQRYSRMTYDGSHFSQLGTTFNLSVNYKF
;
A
#
# COMPACT_ATOMS: atom_id res chain seq x y z
N MET A 1 13.25 -15.29 -67.13
CA MET A 1 14.00 -14.56 -66.11
C MET A 1 14.22 -13.06 -66.36
N LYS A 2 13.97 -12.48 -67.54
CA LYS A 2 14.11 -11.02 -67.75
C LYS A 2 12.86 -10.16 -67.46
N ARG A 3 11.69 -10.76 -67.11
CA ARG A 3 10.47 -10.02 -66.82
C ARG A 3 10.20 -9.89 -65.28
N ILE A 4 10.96 -10.58 -64.47
CA ILE A 4 10.87 -10.47 -62.97
C ILE A 4 11.81 -9.37 -62.46
N ALA A 5 12.88 -9.04 -63.15
CA ALA A 5 13.82 -7.97 -62.78
C ALA A 5 13.24 -6.56 -62.95
N ILE A 6 12.22 -6.38 -63.81
CA ILE A 6 11.61 -5.05 -64.08
C ILE A 6 10.53 -4.77 -62.99
N LEU A 7 9.92 -5.78 -62.38
CA LEU A 7 8.97 -5.60 -61.28
C LEU A 7 9.68 -5.28 -59.96
N PHE A 8 10.94 -5.65 -59.77
CA PHE A 8 11.73 -5.33 -58.57
C PHE A 8 12.33 -3.94 -58.58
N PHE A 9 12.42 -3.28 -59.74
CA PHE A 9 12.96 -1.92 -59.87
C PHE A 9 11.91 -0.84 -59.81
N LEU A 10 10.62 -1.16 -59.87
CA LEU A 10 9.50 -0.23 -59.76
C LEU A 10 8.96 -0.08 -58.32
N PHE A 11 9.49 -0.82 -57.35
CA PHE A 11 9.07 -0.72 -55.94
C PHE A 11 10.04 0.03 -55.02
N ASN A 12 11.10 0.65 -55.59
CA ASN A 12 12.07 1.46 -54.84
C ASN A 12 12.00 2.95 -55.17
N THR A 13 10.81 3.55 -55.25
CA THR A 13 10.70 4.98 -55.07
C THR A 13 10.64 5.24 -53.57
N VAL A 14 11.81 5.29 -52.93
CA VAL A 14 11.95 5.85 -51.56
C VAL A 14 11.60 7.33 -51.70
N ILE A 15 10.43 7.69 -51.19
CA ILE A 15 10.07 9.11 -51.00
C ILE A 15 11.00 9.59 -49.86
N ILE A 16 12.09 10.24 -50.23
CA ILE A 16 12.97 10.92 -49.27
C ILE A 16 12.19 12.14 -48.78
N PHE A 17 11.52 12.03 -47.62
CA PHE A 17 11.06 13.19 -46.91
C PHE A 17 12.28 13.92 -46.35
N ALA A 18 12.42 15.22 -46.61
CA ALA A 18 13.43 16.04 -45.99
C ALA A 18 13.27 15.97 -44.47
N GLN A 19 14.26 15.42 -43.79
CA GLN A 19 14.32 15.43 -42.32
C GLN A 19 15.12 16.64 -41.89
N GLN A 20 14.59 17.38 -40.92
CA GLN A 20 15.25 18.52 -40.32
C GLN A 20 15.66 18.13 -38.87
N GLN A 21 16.89 18.46 -38.55
CA GLN A 21 17.37 18.37 -37.16
C GLN A 21 17.02 19.68 -36.45
N VAL A 22 16.26 19.57 -35.36
CA VAL A 22 15.87 20.68 -34.50
C VAL A 22 16.60 20.54 -33.16
N THR A 23 17.20 21.64 -32.72
CA THR A 23 17.84 21.77 -31.41
C THR A 23 17.22 22.93 -30.65
N GLY A 24 17.39 22.99 -29.34
CA GLY A 24 16.92 24.13 -28.53
C GLY A 24 17.06 23.86 -27.04
N VAL A 25 16.69 24.85 -26.25
CA VAL A 25 16.71 24.78 -24.78
C VAL A 25 15.28 25.01 -24.28
N VAL A 26 14.82 24.17 -23.34
CA VAL A 26 13.57 24.36 -22.65
C VAL A 26 13.83 24.93 -21.27
N LYS A 27 13.10 26.00 -20.91
CA LYS A 27 13.24 26.73 -19.63
C LYS A 27 11.85 26.91 -19.00
N ASP A 28 11.80 27.25 -17.72
CA ASP A 28 10.60 27.78 -17.09
C ASP A 28 10.43 29.28 -17.36
N ASN A 29 9.35 29.89 -16.82
CA ASN A 29 9.09 31.33 -16.94
C ASN A 29 10.11 32.22 -16.22
N THR A 30 10.94 31.66 -15.33
CA THR A 30 12.01 32.38 -14.63
C THR A 30 13.34 32.34 -15.38
N GLY A 31 13.41 31.54 -16.46
CA GLY A 31 14.59 31.33 -17.27
C GLY A 31 15.45 30.14 -16.83
N THR A 32 14.98 29.35 -15.84
CA THR A 32 15.68 28.15 -15.36
C THR A 32 15.56 27.01 -16.38
N PRO A 33 16.64 26.35 -16.81
CA PRO A 33 16.56 25.20 -17.68
C PRO A 33 15.77 24.06 -17.07
N LEU A 34 14.92 23.40 -17.85
CA LEU A 34 14.09 22.28 -17.43
C LEU A 34 14.64 20.95 -17.97
N PRO A 35 15.34 20.16 -17.15
CA PRO A 35 15.81 18.83 -17.55
C PRO A 35 14.67 17.82 -17.53
N GLY A 36 14.68 16.88 -18.48
CA GLY A 36 13.68 15.82 -18.53
C GLY A 36 12.35 16.21 -19.18
N VAL A 37 12.26 17.41 -19.79
CA VAL A 37 11.11 17.79 -20.62
C VAL A 37 11.02 16.85 -21.80
N ASN A 38 9.85 16.23 -22.00
CA ASN A 38 9.61 15.37 -23.14
C ASN A 38 9.21 16.20 -24.36
N ILE A 39 9.90 15.96 -25.47
CA ILE A 39 9.62 16.58 -26.77
C ILE A 39 9.23 15.47 -27.73
N VAL A 40 8.01 15.53 -28.26
CA VAL A 40 7.47 14.51 -29.16
C VAL A 40 7.00 15.15 -30.46
N GLU A 41 7.36 14.58 -31.58
CA GLU A 41 6.80 14.95 -32.87
C GLU A 41 5.33 14.51 -32.93
N LYS A 42 4.42 15.48 -33.04
CA LYS A 42 2.98 15.25 -33.01
C LYS A 42 2.52 14.22 -34.03
N GLY A 43 1.83 13.19 -33.57
CA GLY A 43 1.31 12.13 -34.42
C GLY A 43 2.33 11.04 -34.80
N THR A 44 3.51 11.04 -34.17
CA THR A 44 4.54 10.01 -34.35
C THR A 44 5.02 9.48 -32.98
N ASN A 45 5.85 8.45 -32.97
CA ASN A 45 6.56 7.95 -31.80
C ASN A 45 7.96 8.53 -31.67
N ASN A 46 8.31 9.52 -32.51
CA ASN A 46 9.59 10.17 -32.48
C ASN A 46 9.63 11.18 -31.35
N GLY A 47 10.44 10.95 -30.34
CA GLY A 47 10.55 11.84 -29.19
C GLY A 47 11.91 11.74 -28.50
N VAL A 48 12.27 12.82 -27.80
CA VAL A 48 13.47 12.93 -26.97
C VAL A 48 13.10 13.65 -25.68
N SER A 49 13.95 13.50 -24.65
CA SER A 49 13.86 14.32 -23.43
C SER A 49 15.00 15.31 -23.40
N THR A 50 14.77 16.49 -22.79
CA THR A 50 15.85 17.44 -22.55
C THR A 50 16.88 16.82 -21.60
N ASP A 51 18.16 17.14 -21.87
CA ASP A 51 19.23 16.84 -20.92
C ASP A 51 19.27 17.83 -19.76
N ILE A 52 20.31 17.77 -18.95
CA ILE A 52 20.33 18.46 -17.65
C ILE A 52 20.39 19.99 -17.76
N ASP A 53 20.86 20.51 -18.89
CA ASP A 53 20.88 21.95 -19.19
C ASP A 53 19.64 22.42 -19.95
N GLY A 54 18.59 21.57 -20.00
CA GLY A 54 17.34 21.81 -20.72
C GLY A 54 17.49 21.71 -22.23
N SER A 55 18.66 21.31 -22.74
CA SER A 55 18.89 21.21 -24.17
C SER A 55 18.31 19.92 -24.77
N TYR A 56 17.89 20.01 -26.03
CA TYR A 56 17.36 18.85 -26.75
C TYR A 56 17.81 18.86 -28.21
N LYS A 57 17.78 17.68 -28.80
CA LYS A 57 18.08 17.48 -30.20
C LYS A 57 17.20 16.37 -30.76
N ILE A 58 16.35 16.74 -31.72
CA ILE A 58 15.41 15.80 -32.36
C ILE A 58 15.48 15.95 -33.87
N THR A 59 15.38 14.82 -34.57
CA THR A 59 15.28 14.82 -36.05
C THR A 59 13.82 14.55 -36.40
N VAL A 60 13.19 15.48 -37.12
CA VAL A 60 11.77 15.46 -37.44
C VAL A 60 11.54 15.80 -38.93
N LYS A 61 10.32 15.59 -39.42
CA LYS A 61 9.90 16.08 -40.75
C LYS A 61 9.85 17.60 -40.75
N GLU A 62 10.28 18.22 -41.82
CA GLU A 62 10.21 19.67 -41.98
C GLU A 62 8.78 20.15 -41.80
N GLY A 63 8.57 21.17 -40.94
CA GLY A 63 7.25 21.68 -40.58
C GLY A 63 6.43 20.80 -39.63
N ALA A 64 7.01 19.77 -39.06
CA ALA A 64 6.34 18.95 -38.04
C ALA A 64 6.00 19.77 -36.77
N SER A 65 4.97 19.40 -36.06
CA SER A 65 4.64 19.98 -34.75
C SER A 65 5.34 19.22 -33.63
N LEU A 66 6.13 19.92 -32.82
CA LEU A 66 6.78 19.41 -31.63
C LEU A 66 5.93 19.75 -30.41
N ILE A 67 5.60 18.78 -29.59
CA ILE A 67 4.89 18.95 -28.32
C ILE A 67 5.91 18.81 -27.18
N PHE A 68 6.00 19.86 -26.36
CA PHE A 68 6.85 19.94 -25.18
C PHE A 68 5.98 19.71 -23.95
N THR A 69 6.28 18.70 -23.16
CA THR A 69 5.54 18.35 -21.95
C THR A 69 6.48 18.13 -20.79
N TYR A 70 6.13 18.70 -19.64
CA TYR A 70 6.86 18.53 -18.40
C TYR A 70 5.91 18.53 -17.21
N VAL A 71 6.22 17.74 -16.18
CA VAL A 71 5.36 17.57 -15.01
C VAL A 71 5.18 18.89 -14.27
N GLY A 72 3.92 19.25 -14.01
CA GLY A 72 3.59 20.51 -13.33
C GLY A 72 3.65 21.73 -14.25
N TYR A 73 3.84 21.56 -15.57
CA TYR A 73 3.89 22.65 -16.53
C TYR A 73 2.87 22.48 -17.65
N ASN A 74 2.34 23.59 -18.16
CA ASN A 74 1.47 23.61 -19.32
C ASN A 74 2.22 23.14 -20.57
N SER A 75 1.64 22.21 -21.31
CA SER A 75 2.22 21.74 -22.57
C SER A 75 2.28 22.84 -23.63
N VAL A 76 3.36 22.89 -24.38
CA VAL A 76 3.57 23.88 -25.45
C VAL A 76 3.80 23.16 -26.77
N THR A 77 3.10 23.58 -27.83
CA THR A 77 3.33 23.06 -29.17
C THR A 77 4.05 24.11 -30.02
N ARG A 78 5.11 23.68 -30.75
CA ARG A 78 5.86 24.52 -31.70
C ARG A 78 5.98 23.79 -33.02
N LEU A 79 5.92 24.56 -34.13
CA LEU A 79 6.22 24.03 -35.45
C LEU A 79 7.74 23.95 -35.63
N ALA A 80 8.24 22.86 -36.18
CA ALA A 80 9.63 22.64 -36.56
C ALA A 80 9.94 23.36 -37.87
N ASN A 81 9.89 24.70 -37.82
CA ASN A 81 10.16 25.59 -38.98
C ASN A 81 11.52 26.29 -38.89
N ALA A 82 12.30 25.99 -37.87
CA ALA A 82 13.66 26.48 -37.64
C ALA A 82 14.55 25.33 -37.11
N SER A 83 15.85 25.41 -37.35
CA SER A 83 16.82 24.44 -36.80
C SER A 83 17.11 24.62 -35.29
N GLN A 84 16.72 25.78 -34.72
CA GLN A 84 16.79 26.04 -33.29
C GLN A 84 15.47 26.60 -32.82
N ILE A 85 14.89 25.95 -31.76
CA ILE A 85 13.60 26.31 -31.17
C ILE A 85 13.75 26.26 -29.65
N ASP A 86 13.87 27.41 -29.00
CA ASP A 86 13.87 27.53 -27.56
C ASP A 86 12.41 27.69 -27.04
N VAL A 87 12.09 27.06 -25.91
CA VAL A 87 10.73 27.00 -25.37
C VAL A 87 10.72 27.38 -23.89
N ALA A 88 9.82 28.26 -23.49
CA ALA A 88 9.50 28.49 -22.10
C ALA A 88 8.19 27.77 -21.74
N LEU A 89 8.21 27.00 -20.67
CA LEU A 89 7.04 26.33 -20.10
C LEU A 89 6.56 27.12 -18.87
N SER A 90 5.25 27.22 -18.68
CA SER A 90 4.63 27.85 -17.51
C SER A 90 4.10 26.77 -16.57
N GLU A 91 4.31 26.93 -15.24
CA GLU A 91 3.75 26.01 -14.25
C GLU A 91 2.23 25.90 -14.35
N GLU A 92 1.72 24.70 -14.12
CA GLU A 92 0.30 24.36 -14.17
C GLU A 92 -0.22 23.93 -12.79
N GLY A 93 -1.45 24.35 -12.44
CA GLY A 93 -2.19 23.86 -11.29
C GLY A 93 -3.20 22.80 -11.72
N GLY A 94 -2.98 21.53 -11.41
CA GLY A 94 -3.92 20.44 -11.65
C GLY A 94 -3.34 19.26 -12.45
N GLN A 95 -4.05 18.13 -12.48
CA GLN A 95 -3.65 16.94 -13.25
C GLN A 95 -3.59 17.24 -14.75
N ASN A 96 -2.41 17.11 -15.35
CA ASN A 96 -2.22 17.28 -16.78
C ASN A 96 -2.26 15.92 -17.51
N LEU A 97 -3.32 15.65 -18.25
CA LEU A 97 -3.48 14.42 -19.03
C LEU A 97 -2.67 14.38 -20.33
N ASP A 98 -2.00 15.46 -20.72
CA ASP A 98 -1.08 15.50 -21.88
C ASP A 98 0.34 15.11 -21.55
N GLU A 99 0.59 14.79 -20.29
CA GLU A 99 1.91 14.42 -19.81
C GLU A 99 2.39 13.10 -20.40
N VAL A 100 3.66 13.05 -20.80
CA VAL A 100 4.30 11.82 -21.28
C VAL A 100 4.64 10.93 -20.10
N VAL A 101 4.10 9.72 -20.10
CA VAL A 101 4.31 8.73 -19.06
C VAL A 101 5.36 7.70 -19.49
N VAL A 102 6.15 7.25 -18.54
CA VAL A 102 7.17 6.21 -18.75
C VAL A 102 6.68 4.81 -18.38
N THR A 103 5.49 4.74 -17.78
CA THR A 103 4.88 3.49 -17.31
C THR A 103 3.91 2.94 -18.37
N GLY A 104 3.77 1.63 -18.42
CA GLY A 104 2.74 0.94 -19.22
C GLY A 104 3.15 0.45 -20.60
N SER A 105 4.37 0.73 -21.08
CA SER A 105 4.94 0.16 -22.30
C SER A 105 6.45 0.01 -22.18
N ARG A 106 6.99 -1.00 -22.85
CA ARG A 106 8.43 -1.19 -23.01
C ARG A 106 8.94 -0.66 -24.37
N THR A 107 8.03 -0.09 -25.16
CA THR A 107 8.32 0.56 -26.44
C THR A 107 8.45 2.09 -26.27
N ALA A 108 8.21 2.89 -27.31
CA ALA A 108 8.29 4.34 -27.25
C ALA A 108 7.30 4.95 -26.24
N GLN A 109 7.74 5.97 -25.50
CA GLN A 109 6.95 6.71 -24.52
C GLN A 109 5.77 7.46 -25.16
N ARG A 110 4.65 7.57 -24.45
CA ARG A 110 3.42 8.20 -24.92
C ARG A 110 2.83 9.12 -23.84
N SER A 111 2.01 10.08 -24.26
CA SER A 111 1.27 10.89 -23.28
C SER A 111 0.14 10.09 -22.62
N ASN A 112 -0.28 10.50 -21.42
CA ASN A 112 -1.36 9.86 -20.67
C ASN A 112 -2.65 9.70 -21.50
N THR A 113 -3.03 10.71 -22.28
CA THR A 113 -4.21 10.63 -23.17
C THR A 113 -3.98 9.85 -24.46
N THR A 114 -2.75 9.63 -24.87
CA THR A 114 -2.43 8.88 -26.11
C THR A 114 -1.93 7.46 -25.87
N THR A 115 -1.73 7.08 -24.60
CA THR A 115 -1.43 5.69 -24.22
C THR A 115 -2.67 4.80 -24.39
N PRO A 116 -2.52 3.52 -24.78
CA PRO A 116 -3.64 2.57 -24.79
C PRO A 116 -4.11 2.14 -23.39
N LEU A 117 -3.53 2.67 -22.33
CA LEU A 117 -3.71 2.22 -20.94
C LEU A 117 -4.14 3.37 -20.03
N PRO A 118 -4.93 3.11 -18.97
CA PRO A 118 -5.30 4.12 -17.97
C PRO A 118 -4.15 4.39 -17.00
N ILE A 119 -3.58 5.59 -17.04
CA ILE A 119 -2.48 6.01 -16.16
C ILE A 119 -2.87 7.31 -15.48
N ASP A 120 -2.76 7.35 -14.15
CA ASP A 120 -2.84 8.59 -13.38
C ASP A 120 -1.43 9.13 -13.13
N VAL A 121 -1.28 10.44 -13.22
CA VAL A 121 -0.05 11.14 -12.89
C VAL A 121 -0.33 12.14 -11.79
N ILE A 122 0.41 12.04 -10.69
CA ILE A 122 0.26 12.88 -9.51
C ILE A 122 1.57 13.61 -9.27
N SER A 123 1.52 14.93 -9.33
CA SER A 123 2.70 15.75 -9.15
C SER A 123 3.12 15.85 -7.67
N SER A 124 4.36 16.27 -7.43
CA SER A 124 4.86 16.61 -6.09
C SER A 124 3.99 17.68 -5.41
N LYS A 125 3.50 18.66 -6.16
CA LYS A 125 2.61 19.71 -5.67
C LYS A 125 1.28 19.15 -5.18
N ASP A 126 0.70 18.19 -5.91
CA ASP A 126 -0.54 17.52 -5.53
C ASP A 126 -0.38 16.73 -4.23
N LEU A 127 0.73 16.01 -4.07
CA LEU A 127 1.03 15.24 -2.86
C LEU A 127 1.18 16.16 -1.65
N THR A 128 1.99 17.21 -1.76
CA THR A 128 2.24 18.14 -0.65
C THR A 128 1.03 18.96 -0.27
N SER A 129 0.13 19.25 -1.22
CA SER A 129 -1.10 20.00 -0.98
C SER A 129 -2.11 19.28 -0.07
N THR A 130 -1.94 17.98 0.18
CA THR A 130 -2.82 17.23 1.07
C THR A 130 -2.58 17.53 2.55
N GLY A 131 -1.42 18.05 2.91
CA GLY A 131 -1.02 18.24 4.30
C GLY A 131 -0.81 16.95 5.10
N GLN A 132 -0.83 15.79 4.43
CA GLN A 132 -0.65 14.49 5.08
C GLN A 132 0.81 14.25 5.47
N ALA A 133 1.01 13.52 6.59
CA ALA A 133 2.33 13.29 7.17
C ALA A 133 3.21 12.35 6.32
N THR A 134 2.60 11.40 5.64
CA THR A 134 3.30 10.36 4.87
C THR A 134 2.78 10.25 3.45
N PHE A 135 3.60 9.67 2.58
CA PHE A 135 3.31 9.53 1.16
C PHE A 135 2.06 8.66 0.91
N ASP A 136 1.93 7.53 1.59
CA ASP A 136 0.78 6.62 1.49
C ASP A 136 -0.55 7.31 1.88
N LYS A 137 -0.54 8.09 2.96
CA LYS A 137 -1.71 8.87 3.37
C LYS A 137 -2.07 9.95 2.35
N ALA A 138 -1.07 10.61 1.75
CA ALA A 138 -1.32 11.59 0.69
C ALA A 138 -2.01 10.96 -0.53
N LEU A 139 -1.63 9.74 -0.92
CA LEU A 139 -2.23 9.01 -2.03
C LEU A 139 -3.72 8.71 -1.80
N GLN A 140 -4.14 8.40 -0.58
CA GLN A 140 -5.54 8.10 -0.24
C GLN A 140 -6.50 9.25 -0.61
N TYR A 141 -6.04 10.50 -0.51
CA TYR A 141 -6.81 11.71 -0.79
C TYR A 141 -6.56 12.27 -2.21
N LYS A 142 -5.84 11.53 -3.05
CA LYS A 142 -5.59 11.91 -4.47
C LYS A 142 -6.06 10.84 -5.45
N ILE A 143 -6.09 9.57 -5.04
CA ILE A 143 -6.41 8.44 -5.91
C ILE A 143 -7.66 7.73 -5.37
N PRO A 144 -8.79 7.78 -6.07
CA PRO A 144 -10.03 7.19 -5.56
C PRO A 144 -9.99 5.67 -5.44
N SER A 145 -9.23 4.97 -6.31
CA SER A 145 -9.08 3.53 -6.25
C SER A 145 -8.01 3.04 -5.26
N PHE A 146 -7.26 3.95 -4.62
CA PHE A 146 -6.24 3.65 -3.62
C PHE A 146 -6.82 3.78 -2.22
N ASN A 147 -6.68 2.76 -1.39
CA ASN A 147 -7.06 2.78 0.01
C ASN A 147 -5.85 2.42 0.87
N THR A 148 -5.72 3.08 2.02
CA THR A 148 -4.83 2.69 3.11
C THR A 148 -5.59 2.85 4.41
N VAL A 149 -5.42 1.90 5.32
CA VAL A 149 -6.09 1.93 6.62
C VAL A 149 -5.04 2.19 7.67
N GLN A 150 -5.33 3.13 8.55
CA GLN A 150 -4.54 3.31 9.74
C GLN A 150 -4.97 2.25 10.75
N THR A 151 -4.15 1.22 10.90
CA THR A 151 -4.37 0.22 11.93
C THR A 151 -4.12 0.84 13.31
N PRO A 152 -4.97 0.55 14.32
CA PRO A 152 -4.77 1.07 15.65
C PRO A 152 -3.51 0.49 16.29
N VAL A 153 -3.11 1.11 17.38
CA VAL A 153 -1.95 0.73 18.18
C VAL A 153 -2.11 -0.69 18.72
N ASN A 154 -1.70 -1.66 17.94
CA ASN A 154 -1.80 -3.08 18.24
C ASN A 154 -0.76 -3.84 17.46
N ASP A 155 0.09 -4.59 18.11
CA ASP A 155 1.10 -5.49 17.55
C ASP A 155 1.84 -5.00 16.26
N ALA A 156 2.37 -5.95 15.47
CA ALA A 156 3.18 -5.67 14.30
C ALA A 156 2.42 -5.00 13.14
N THR A 157 1.08 -5.11 13.06
CA THR A 157 0.29 -4.49 11.98
C THR A 157 0.25 -2.98 12.07
N SER A 158 0.36 -2.41 13.26
CA SER A 158 0.44 -0.96 13.45
C SER A 158 1.76 -0.32 13.01
N LEU A 159 2.78 -1.13 12.70
CA LEU A 159 4.09 -0.65 12.27
C LEU A 159 4.12 -0.20 10.82
N LEU A 160 3.23 -0.75 9.99
CA LEU A 160 3.12 -0.48 8.58
C LEU A 160 1.66 -0.68 8.14
N ASP A 161 1.00 0.41 7.80
CA ASP A 161 -0.39 0.36 7.35
C ASP A 161 -0.51 -0.35 5.99
N PRO A 162 -1.45 -1.28 5.82
CA PRO A 162 -1.70 -1.92 4.53
C PRO A 162 -2.33 -0.92 3.56
N TYR A 163 -1.91 -0.99 2.31
CA TYR A 163 -2.50 -0.24 1.21
C TYR A 163 -2.96 -1.17 0.09
N GLU A 164 -3.87 -0.70 -0.73
CA GLU A 164 -4.37 -1.48 -1.84
C GLU A 164 -4.91 -0.60 -2.97
N ILE A 165 -4.88 -1.13 -4.19
CA ILE A 165 -5.53 -0.53 -5.36
C ILE A 165 -6.69 -1.43 -5.78
N ARG A 166 -7.89 -0.83 -5.99
CA ARG A 166 -9.09 -1.54 -6.44
C ARG A 166 -9.51 -2.69 -5.51
N ASN A 167 -9.24 -2.57 -4.21
CA ASN A 167 -9.59 -3.55 -3.17
C ASN A 167 -8.98 -4.95 -3.42
N LEU A 168 -7.77 -5.00 -4.00
CA LEU A 168 -7.09 -6.26 -4.34
C LEU A 168 -6.00 -6.66 -3.35
N GLY A 169 -5.79 -5.87 -2.29
CA GLY A 169 -4.76 -6.09 -1.27
C GLY A 169 -3.37 -5.61 -1.69
N PRO A 170 -2.43 -5.54 -0.73
CA PRO A 170 -1.10 -4.94 -0.95
C PRO A 170 -0.18 -5.76 -1.85
N SER A 171 -0.36 -7.07 -1.92
CA SER A 171 0.53 -7.98 -2.65
C SER A 171 0.36 -7.93 -4.18
N ARG A 172 -0.68 -7.29 -4.70
CA ARG A 172 -1.03 -7.32 -6.13
C ARG A 172 -0.77 -6.01 -6.86
N THR A 173 -0.11 -5.07 -6.19
CA THR A 173 0.35 -3.81 -6.77
C THR A 173 1.86 -3.76 -6.79
N LEU A 174 2.44 -3.68 -7.99
CA LEU A 174 3.87 -3.58 -8.14
C LEU A 174 4.35 -2.13 -7.92
N ILE A 175 5.32 -1.95 -7.03
CA ILE A 175 5.94 -0.66 -6.75
C ILE A 175 7.29 -0.56 -7.46
N LEU A 176 7.49 0.54 -8.18
CA LEU A 176 8.73 0.85 -8.89
C LEU A 176 9.30 2.20 -8.41
N ILE A 177 10.62 2.33 -8.43
CA ILE A 177 11.35 3.59 -8.29
C ILE A 177 12.12 3.83 -9.58
N ASN A 178 11.83 4.92 -10.29
CA ASN A 178 12.41 5.22 -11.60
C ASN A 178 12.31 4.03 -12.60
N GLY A 179 11.22 3.27 -12.54
CA GLY A 179 10.97 2.10 -13.39
C GLY A 179 11.63 0.79 -12.95
N LYS A 180 12.33 0.76 -11.82
CA LYS A 180 12.98 -0.44 -11.26
C LYS A 180 12.28 -0.91 -10.00
N ARG A 181 12.16 -2.23 -9.81
CA ARG A 181 11.36 -2.86 -8.74
C ARG A 181 11.86 -2.49 -7.34
N LYS A 182 10.95 -1.97 -6.50
CA LYS A 182 11.21 -1.81 -5.05
C LYS A 182 11.02 -3.16 -4.33
N ASN A 183 11.83 -3.38 -3.30
CA ASN A 183 11.70 -4.55 -2.42
C ASN A 183 10.36 -4.56 -1.66
N LEU A 184 9.89 -5.75 -1.35
CA LEU A 184 8.81 -5.95 -0.38
C LEU A 184 9.29 -5.57 1.04
N SER A 185 8.36 -5.24 1.91
CA SER A 185 8.61 -5.19 3.36
C SER A 185 8.85 -6.61 3.87
N SER A 186 9.41 -6.73 5.06
CA SER A 186 9.53 -8.04 5.72
C SER A 186 8.30 -8.38 6.57
N LEU A 187 7.33 -7.47 6.66
CA LEU A 187 6.09 -7.67 7.40
C LEU A 187 5.11 -8.54 6.60
N LEU A 188 4.60 -9.56 7.25
CA LEU A 188 3.43 -10.31 6.83
C LEU A 188 2.28 -9.96 7.80
N TYR A 189 1.16 -9.49 7.28
CA TYR A 189 -0.02 -9.19 8.11
C TYR A 189 -0.68 -10.50 8.54
N VAL A 190 -0.58 -10.85 9.80
CA VAL A 190 -1.11 -12.13 10.34
C VAL A 190 -2.33 -11.95 11.24
N GLN A 191 -2.57 -10.74 11.71
CA GLN A 191 -3.72 -10.42 12.55
C GLN A 191 -5.01 -10.29 11.74
N THR A 192 -6.14 -10.22 12.45
CA THR A 192 -7.45 -9.94 11.88
C THR A 192 -7.52 -8.45 11.52
N SER A 193 -6.89 -8.10 10.42
CA SER A 193 -6.77 -6.73 9.92
C SER A 193 -6.76 -6.74 8.39
N PRO A 194 -7.01 -5.60 7.73
CA PRO A 194 -6.89 -5.50 6.29
C PRO A 194 -5.53 -5.94 5.78
N GLY A 195 -5.51 -6.66 4.66
CA GLY A 195 -4.29 -7.24 4.11
C GLY A 195 -3.82 -8.53 4.79
N ARG A 196 -4.61 -9.14 5.69
CA ARG A 196 -4.29 -10.41 6.33
C ARG A 196 -3.80 -11.47 5.34
N GLY A 197 -2.69 -12.10 5.66
CA GLY A 197 -2.02 -13.08 4.81
C GLY A 197 -1.21 -12.49 3.65
N GLU A 198 -1.07 -11.17 3.58
CA GLU A 198 -0.38 -10.49 2.48
C GLU A 198 0.83 -9.68 2.96
N THR A 199 1.67 -9.27 2.01
CA THR A 199 2.78 -8.35 2.23
C THR A 199 2.90 -7.41 1.03
N GLY A 200 3.34 -6.18 1.25
CA GLY A 200 3.58 -5.18 0.20
C GLY A 200 4.92 -4.47 0.40
N ALA A 201 5.29 -3.57 -0.49
CA ALA A 201 6.45 -2.70 -0.29
C ALA A 201 6.14 -1.63 0.77
N ASP A 202 7.12 -1.25 1.59
CA ASP A 202 6.97 -0.07 2.46
C ASP A 202 7.06 1.21 1.61
N ILE A 203 5.90 1.76 1.22
CA ILE A 203 5.84 3.03 0.48
C ILE A 203 5.97 4.25 1.40
N SER A 204 5.68 4.13 2.69
CA SER A 204 5.87 5.19 3.68
C SER A 204 7.35 5.53 3.91
N ALA A 205 8.24 4.61 3.52
CA ALA A 205 9.69 4.80 3.56
C ALA A 205 10.20 5.87 2.58
N ILE A 206 9.42 6.25 1.56
CA ILE A 206 9.87 7.18 0.52
C ILE A 206 9.60 8.62 0.97
N PRO A 207 10.64 9.49 1.08
CA PRO A 207 10.42 10.89 1.45
C PRO A 207 9.68 11.63 0.33
N THR A 208 8.55 12.26 0.67
CA THR A 208 7.69 12.97 -0.30
C THR A 208 8.45 14.05 -1.06
N ASP A 209 9.39 14.74 -0.41
CA ASP A 209 10.19 15.80 -1.03
C ASP A 209 11.21 15.30 -2.06
N ALA A 210 11.50 13.99 -2.10
CA ALA A 210 12.32 13.36 -3.14
C ALA A 210 11.54 13.05 -4.42
N ILE A 211 10.20 13.07 -4.36
CA ILE A 211 9.32 12.65 -5.44
C ILE A 211 9.10 13.82 -6.41
N GLU A 212 9.29 13.58 -7.69
CA GLU A 212 8.88 14.49 -8.78
C GLU A 212 7.42 14.26 -9.14
N ARG A 213 7.05 12.99 -9.36
CA ARG A 213 5.69 12.55 -9.63
C ARG A 213 5.51 11.07 -9.34
N VAL A 214 4.27 10.66 -9.30
CA VAL A 214 3.87 9.24 -9.22
C VAL A 214 3.01 8.91 -10.43
N GLU A 215 3.38 7.86 -11.16
CA GLU A 215 2.61 7.32 -12.27
C GLU A 215 1.93 6.03 -11.81
N ILE A 216 0.60 5.96 -11.93
CA ILE A 216 -0.17 4.77 -11.51
C ILE A 216 -0.87 4.20 -12.72
N LEU A 217 -0.37 3.07 -13.18
CA LEU A 217 -1.02 2.27 -14.20
C LEU A 217 -2.11 1.41 -13.55
N ARG A 218 -3.36 1.71 -13.86
CA ARG A 218 -4.53 0.98 -13.37
C ARG A 218 -4.98 -0.11 -14.34
N ASP A 219 -4.06 -1.03 -14.68
CA ASP A 219 -4.31 -2.15 -15.59
C ASP A 219 -3.37 -3.31 -15.28
N GLY A 220 -3.77 -4.54 -15.61
CA GLY A 220 -2.90 -5.69 -15.52
C GLY A 220 -1.64 -5.50 -16.37
N ALA A 221 -0.47 -5.64 -15.76
CA ALA A 221 0.81 -5.30 -16.39
C ALA A 221 1.90 -6.38 -16.21
N SER A 222 1.52 -7.61 -15.84
CA SER A 222 2.48 -8.69 -15.63
C SER A 222 3.27 -9.04 -16.89
N ALA A 223 2.70 -8.86 -18.08
CA ALA A 223 3.42 -9.09 -19.34
C ALA A 223 4.59 -8.12 -19.57
N GLN A 224 4.52 -6.89 -19.01
CA GLN A 224 5.58 -5.89 -19.11
C GLN A 224 6.53 -5.89 -17.90
N TYR A 225 6.00 -6.13 -16.70
CA TYR A 225 6.73 -5.91 -15.44
C TYR A 225 6.93 -7.17 -14.58
N GLY A 226 6.33 -8.31 -14.99
CA GLY A 226 6.44 -9.58 -14.27
C GLY A 226 5.43 -9.75 -13.15
N SER A 227 5.71 -10.67 -12.25
CA SER A 227 4.89 -10.99 -11.08
C SER A 227 4.46 -9.76 -10.29
N ASP A 228 3.29 -9.83 -9.63
CA ASP A 228 2.71 -8.85 -8.70
C ASP A 228 1.99 -7.65 -9.36
N ALA A 229 2.11 -7.45 -10.67
CA ALA A 229 1.44 -6.37 -11.40
C ALA A 229 0.02 -6.78 -11.87
N ILE A 230 -0.83 -7.28 -10.95
CA ILE A 230 -2.21 -7.70 -11.21
C ILE A 230 -3.18 -6.52 -11.11
N ALA A 231 -3.16 -5.79 -10.00
CA ALA A 231 -4.01 -4.61 -9.76
C ALA A 231 -3.52 -3.39 -10.54
N GLY A 232 -2.21 -3.34 -10.76
CA GLY A 232 -1.54 -2.24 -11.45
C GLY A 232 -0.08 -2.09 -11.06
N VAL A 233 0.49 -0.96 -11.49
CA VAL A 233 1.88 -0.57 -11.21
C VAL A 233 1.89 0.85 -10.70
N MET A 234 2.58 1.09 -9.59
CA MET A 234 2.88 2.42 -9.08
C MET A 234 4.37 2.70 -9.32
N ASN A 235 4.67 3.66 -10.19
CA ASN A 235 6.04 4.05 -10.50
C ASN A 235 6.34 5.42 -9.92
N ILE A 236 7.27 5.48 -8.99
CA ILE A 236 7.67 6.69 -8.29
C ILE A 236 8.88 7.26 -8.99
N ILE A 237 8.69 8.42 -9.61
CA ILE A 237 9.73 9.14 -10.31
C ILE A 237 10.38 10.14 -9.36
N LEU A 238 11.69 10.04 -9.22
CA LEU A 238 12.47 10.87 -8.32
C LEU A 238 12.92 12.17 -8.99
N LYS A 239 13.04 13.23 -8.19
CA LYS A 239 13.54 14.53 -8.64
C LYS A 239 14.95 14.44 -9.23
N LYS A 240 15.17 15.27 -10.25
CA LYS A 240 16.45 15.40 -10.96
C LYS A 240 17.02 16.82 -10.92
N ASN A 241 16.34 17.74 -10.22
CA ASN A 241 16.83 19.12 -10.12
C ASN A 241 18.23 19.17 -9.48
N TYR A 242 19.06 20.06 -9.99
CA TYR A 242 20.45 20.23 -9.54
C TYR A 242 20.84 21.71 -9.36
N THR A 243 19.91 22.63 -9.60
CA THR A 243 20.14 24.09 -9.58
C THR A 243 19.55 24.77 -8.35
N ASP A 244 18.61 24.15 -7.68
CA ASP A 244 17.88 24.71 -6.56
C ASP A 244 17.66 23.65 -5.46
N GLY A 245 17.68 24.15 -4.24
CA GLY A 245 17.39 23.34 -3.05
C GLY A 245 16.19 23.88 -2.31
N SER A 246 15.65 23.08 -1.40
CA SER A 246 14.58 23.50 -0.50
C SER A 246 14.72 22.87 0.87
N ILE A 247 14.39 23.63 1.90
CA ILE A 247 14.17 23.11 3.27
C ILE A 247 12.69 23.26 3.57
N THR A 248 12.08 22.16 4.02
CA THR A 248 10.69 22.14 4.48
C THR A 248 10.65 21.78 5.95
N VAL A 249 10.04 22.64 6.77
CA VAL A 249 9.72 22.36 8.17
C VAL A 249 8.22 22.15 8.25
N ARG A 250 7.80 21.04 8.89
CA ARG A 250 6.39 20.66 9.07
C ARG A 250 6.10 20.51 10.55
N SER A 251 4.94 20.97 10.98
CA SER A 251 4.42 20.75 12.33
C SER A 251 2.93 20.50 12.25
N GLY A 252 2.41 19.65 13.12
CA GLY A 252 0.98 19.33 13.15
C GLY A 252 0.54 18.86 14.52
N ILE A 253 -0.78 18.90 14.74
CA ILE A 253 -1.43 18.46 15.98
C ILE A 253 -2.88 18.10 15.69
N THR A 254 -3.46 17.16 16.45
CA THR A 254 -4.90 16.87 16.37
C THR A 254 -5.71 17.92 17.15
N SER A 255 -7.01 18.00 16.90
CA SER A 255 -7.93 18.85 17.66
C SER A 255 -8.04 18.47 19.13
N GLU A 256 -7.69 17.24 19.49
CA GLU A 256 -7.67 16.76 20.87
C GLU A 256 -6.40 17.18 21.62
N GLY A 257 -5.43 17.78 20.92
CA GLY A 257 -4.19 18.28 21.54
C GLY A 257 -3.11 17.22 21.73
N ASP A 258 -3.19 16.12 20.97
CA ASP A 258 -2.20 15.03 20.93
C ASP A 258 -1.72 14.76 19.50
N GLY A 259 -0.89 13.74 19.32
CA GLY A 259 -0.39 13.37 17.99
C GLY A 259 0.48 14.47 17.37
N GLU A 260 1.21 15.24 18.17
CA GLU A 260 2.09 16.30 17.67
C GLU A 260 3.07 15.73 16.68
N MET A 261 3.15 16.37 15.53
CA MET A 261 4.07 16.04 14.47
C MET A 261 5.12 17.14 14.31
N LEU A 262 6.37 16.74 14.19
CA LEU A 262 7.46 17.60 13.74
C LEU A 262 8.25 16.90 12.64
N GLY A 263 8.49 17.60 11.52
CA GLY A 263 9.30 17.09 10.42
C GLY A 263 10.19 18.17 9.84
N VAL A 264 11.41 17.78 9.43
CA VAL A 264 12.35 18.63 8.70
C VAL A 264 12.88 17.85 7.51
N SER A 265 12.73 18.40 6.34
CA SER A 265 13.20 17.80 5.08
C SER A 265 14.07 18.78 4.31
N LEU A 266 15.20 18.30 3.84
CA LEU A 266 16.12 18.99 2.93
C LEU A 266 16.14 18.23 1.60
N ASN A 267 15.73 18.85 0.51
CA ASN A 267 16.01 18.35 -0.84
C ASN A 267 16.94 19.35 -1.53
N ASN A 268 18.01 18.88 -2.12
CA ASN A 268 18.92 19.72 -2.87
C ASN A 268 19.56 18.93 -4.01
N GLY A 269 20.08 19.66 -4.99
CA GLY A 269 20.80 19.09 -6.10
C GLY A 269 22.13 19.77 -6.36
N THR A 270 23.00 19.06 -7.06
CA THR A 270 24.28 19.59 -7.53
C THR A 270 24.66 18.95 -8.86
N THR A 271 25.50 19.63 -9.62
CA THR A 271 26.11 19.08 -10.84
C THR A 271 27.23 18.10 -10.48
N VAL A 272 27.37 17.04 -11.27
CA VAL A 272 28.44 16.06 -11.18
C VAL A 272 29.23 16.07 -12.50
N GLY A 273 30.44 16.58 -12.48
CA GLY A 273 31.21 16.88 -13.69
C GLY A 273 30.54 17.98 -14.51
N GLU A 274 30.71 17.95 -15.84
CA GLU A 274 30.16 18.98 -16.74
C GLU A 274 28.67 18.81 -17.05
N LYS A 275 28.16 17.59 -17.05
CA LYS A 275 26.81 17.23 -17.53
C LYS A 275 26.07 16.20 -16.66
N GLY A 276 26.63 15.85 -15.51
CA GLY A 276 25.97 14.94 -14.56
C GLY A 276 25.18 15.72 -13.49
N PHE A 277 24.27 15.04 -12.84
CA PHE A 277 23.49 15.59 -11.72
C PHE A 277 23.48 14.61 -10.54
N LEU A 278 23.35 15.17 -9.35
CA LEU A 278 23.03 14.46 -8.12
C LEU A 278 21.97 15.26 -7.38
N ASN A 279 20.81 14.66 -7.15
CA ASN A 279 19.79 15.16 -6.24
C ASN A 279 19.81 14.32 -4.96
N TYR A 280 19.66 14.93 -3.81
CA TYR A 280 19.61 14.23 -2.53
C TYR A 280 18.53 14.80 -1.62
N THR A 281 17.95 13.92 -0.82
CA THR A 281 16.91 14.25 0.17
C THR A 281 17.30 13.66 1.51
N ILE A 282 17.16 14.46 2.56
CA ILE A 282 17.31 14.08 3.97
C ILE A 282 16.03 14.49 4.67
N ASP A 283 15.36 13.55 5.31
CA ASP A 283 14.07 13.81 5.99
C ASP A 283 14.11 13.20 7.39
N PHE A 284 13.78 14.00 8.38
CA PHE A 284 13.57 13.57 9.75
C PHE A 284 12.15 13.92 10.17
N SER A 285 11.47 12.97 10.77
CA SER A 285 10.13 13.18 11.27
C SER A 285 9.89 12.45 12.58
N LYS A 286 9.07 13.06 13.44
CA LYS A 286 8.52 12.45 14.64
C LYS A 286 7.04 12.76 14.70
N VAL A 287 6.24 11.74 15.03
CA VAL A 287 4.82 11.85 15.35
C VAL A 287 4.63 11.24 16.73
N ASN A 288 4.06 11.98 17.65
CA ASN A 288 3.75 11.48 18.98
C ASN A 288 2.47 10.64 18.95
N LEU A 289 2.26 9.85 20.00
CA LEU A 289 1.04 9.06 20.17
C LEU A 289 -0.20 9.94 20.11
N ALA A 290 -1.18 9.54 19.31
CA ALA A 290 -2.54 10.07 19.40
C ALA A 290 -3.45 8.98 19.97
N ASN A 291 -4.02 9.20 21.15
CA ASN A 291 -4.78 8.19 21.86
C ASN A 291 -6.29 8.39 21.71
N ARG A 292 -6.98 7.32 21.33
CA ARG A 292 -8.45 7.26 21.19
C ARG A 292 -8.96 5.99 21.88
N PRO A 293 -8.89 5.93 23.25
CA PRO A 293 -9.14 4.69 24.00
C PRO A 293 -10.60 4.23 23.94
N GLY A 294 -11.53 5.08 23.51
CA GLY A 294 -12.95 4.79 23.53
C GLY A 294 -13.57 4.83 24.95
N ASN A 295 -14.76 4.27 25.09
CA ASN A 295 -15.44 4.15 26.37
C ASN A 295 -15.38 2.69 26.83
N VAL A 296 -14.99 2.49 28.07
CA VAL A 296 -14.93 1.16 28.68
C VAL A 296 -16.29 0.82 29.30
N ASP A 297 -16.78 -0.38 29.04
CA ASP A 297 -17.99 -0.91 29.68
C ASP A 297 -17.62 -1.83 30.84
N ALA A 298 -18.03 -1.43 32.05
CA ALA A 298 -17.70 -2.18 33.26
C ALA A 298 -18.30 -3.60 33.28
N GLN A 299 -19.49 -3.79 32.70
CA GLN A 299 -20.08 -5.12 32.59
C GLN A 299 -19.27 -5.99 31.60
N GLY A 300 -18.95 -5.46 30.41
CA GLY A 300 -18.14 -6.19 29.46
C GLY A 300 -16.75 -6.57 29.97
N GLU A 301 -16.10 -5.68 30.72
CA GLU A 301 -14.84 -6.00 31.41
C GLU A 301 -15.01 -7.11 32.46
N ALA A 302 -16.10 -7.07 33.20
CA ALA A 302 -16.41 -8.10 34.22
C ALA A 302 -16.74 -9.46 33.57
N ASP A 303 -17.46 -9.46 32.46
CA ASP A 303 -17.79 -10.67 31.69
C ASP A 303 -16.53 -11.32 31.09
N ASP A 304 -15.60 -10.51 30.54
CA ASP A 304 -14.40 -11.02 29.87
C ASP A 304 -13.30 -11.50 30.83
N PHE A 305 -13.14 -10.83 31.99
CA PHE A 305 -11.99 -11.08 32.89
C PHE A 305 -12.33 -11.61 34.27
N LEU A 306 -13.60 -11.64 34.61
CA LEU A 306 -14.10 -12.13 35.89
C LEU A 306 -15.27 -13.08 35.63
N ASP A 307 -16.25 -13.08 36.56
CA ASP A 307 -17.43 -13.96 36.47
C ASP A 307 -18.72 -13.21 36.07
N GLY A 308 -18.60 -11.94 35.63
CA GLY A 308 -19.73 -11.10 35.24
C GLY A 308 -20.69 -10.72 36.39
N SER A 309 -20.42 -11.15 37.61
CA SER A 309 -21.29 -10.89 38.76
C SER A 309 -21.34 -9.40 39.15
N PRO A 310 -22.39 -8.97 39.89
CA PRO A 310 -22.41 -7.61 40.42
C PRO A 310 -21.19 -7.24 41.29
N ALA A 311 -20.56 -8.22 41.92
CA ALA A 311 -19.31 -8.03 42.67
C ALA A 311 -18.13 -7.81 41.75
N ALA A 312 -18.07 -8.54 40.65
CA ALA A 312 -17.08 -8.36 39.58
C ALA A 312 -17.19 -6.95 38.96
N VAL A 313 -18.41 -6.54 38.62
CA VAL A 313 -18.67 -5.18 38.09
C VAL A 313 -18.28 -4.10 39.09
N ALA A 314 -18.49 -4.31 40.37
CA ALA A 314 -18.06 -3.37 41.43
C ALA A 314 -16.52 -3.26 41.48
N THR A 315 -15.81 -4.38 41.35
CA THR A 315 -14.33 -4.41 41.27
C THR A 315 -13.81 -3.63 40.05
N VAL A 316 -14.41 -3.85 38.89
CA VAL A 316 -14.08 -3.10 37.67
C VAL A 316 -14.35 -1.61 37.84
N ASN A 317 -15.52 -1.23 38.38
CA ASN A 317 -15.87 0.18 38.64
C ASN A 317 -14.93 0.86 39.60
N GLU A 318 -14.40 0.18 40.62
CA GLU A 318 -13.37 0.72 41.49
C GLU A 318 -12.11 1.09 40.72
N PHE A 319 -11.66 0.23 39.80
CA PHE A 319 -10.52 0.52 38.93
C PHE A 319 -10.85 1.67 37.96
N LEU A 320 -11.99 1.64 37.29
CA LEU A 320 -12.42 2.68 36.34
C LEU A 320 -12.62 4.05 36.98
N SER A 321 -12.93 4.10 38.30
CA SER A 321 -13.01 5.37 39.04
C SER A 321 -11.67 6.10 39.09
N ARG A 322 -10.56 5.37 39.02
CA ARG A 322 -9.19 5.89 38.95
C ARG A 322 -8.67 6.00 37.50
N HIS A 323 -9.13 5.13 36.62
CA HIS A 323 -8.69 5.01 35.27
C HIS A 323 -9.89 4.81 34.33
N PRO A 324 -10.61 5.88 33.94
CA PRO A 324 -11.86 5.78 33.18
C PRO A 324 -11.71 5.13 31.79
N ASP A 325 -10.50 5.16 31.21
CA ASP A 325 -10.13 4.55 29.97
C ASP A 325 -9.51 3.15 30.11
N ALA A 326 -9.54 2.58 31.32
CA ALA A 326 -8.84 1.36 31.72
C ALA A 326 -7.35 1.34 31.34
N ARG A 327 -6.73 2.49 31.21
CA ARG A 327 -5.35 2.70 30.72
C ARG A 327 -5.09 2.11 29.31
N ASN A 328 -6.13 1.95 28.54
CA ASN A 328 -5.95 1.48 27.17
C ASN A 328 -5.36 2.55 26.26
N ILE A 329 -4.51 2.11 25.36
CA ILE A 329 -3.90 2.94 24.33
C ILE A 329 -4.36 2.41 22.97
N ASN A 330 -5.05 3.27 22.23
CA ASN A 330 -5.57 3.00 20.90
C ASN A 330 -5.48 4.28 20.06
N GLY A 331 -5.44 4.16 18.73
CA GLY A 331 -5.33 5.31 17.83
C GLY A 331 -4.11 5.23 16.93
N SER A 332 -3.24 6.25 16.93
CA SER A 332 -2.04 6.26 16.10
C SER A 332 -0.78 6.11 16.93
N PRO A 333 0.15 5.19 16.57
CA PRO A 333 1.36 4.95 17.35
C PRO A 333 2.34 6.12 17.28
N GLU A 334 3.22 6.19 18.27
CA GLU A 334 4.40 7.05 18.21
C GLU A 334 5.34 6.53 17.12
N THR A 335 5.78 7.44 16.22
CA THR A 335 6.68 7.09 15.12
C THR A 335 7.81 8.11 15.00
N ALA A 336 9.04 7.64 14.87
CA ALA A 336 10.19 8.46 14.50
C ALA A 336 10.86 7.87 13.25
N ALA A 337 11.21 8.71 12.28
CA ALA A 337 11.85 8.27 11.05
C ALA A 337 13.01 9.17 10.64
N ALA A 338 14.05 8.55 10.12
CA ALA A 338 15.16 9.19 9.42
C ALA A 338 15.29 8.58 8.04
N LYS A 339 15.19 9.40 6.99
CA LYS A 339 15.19 8.96 5.61
C LYS A 339 16.26 9.70 4.81
N PHE A 340 17.04 8.94 4.06
CA PHE A 340 18.07 9.46 3.17
C PHE A 340 17.86 8.86 1.78
N LEU A 341 17.85 9.71 0.75
CA LEU A 341 17.68 9.29 -0.63
C LEU A 341 18.55 10.12 -1.56
N ILE A 342 19.18 9.44 -2.51
CA ILE A 342 19.91 10.08 -3.64
C ILE A 342 19.35 9.60 -4.97
N ASN A 343 19.41 10.48 -5.97
CA ASN A 343 19.11 10.19 -7.37
C ASN A 343 20.11 10.93 -8.26
N GLY A 344 20.81 10.23 -9.13
CA GLY A 344 21.85 10.84 -9.92
C GLY A 344 22.03 10.20 -11.28
N GLY A 345 22.73 10.92 -12.15
CA GLY A 345 23.13 10.46 -13.46
C GLY A 345 24.29 11.26 -14.02
N SER A 346 25.07 10.61 -14.85
CA SER A 346 26.22 11.24 -15.49
C SER A 346 26.46 10.63 -16.88
N PRO A 347 26.66 11.41 -17.92
CA PRO A 347 27.08 10.89 -19.21
C PRO A 347 28.48 10.27 -19.10
N ILE A 348 28.64 9.08 -19.67
CA ILE A 348 29.91 8.38 -19.80
C ILE A 348 30.48 8.62 -21.20
N SER A 349 29.58 8.72 -22.18
CA SER A 349 29.87 9.06 -23.57
C SER A 349 28.69 9.80 -24.18
N ASP A 350 28.85 10.27 -25.44
CA ASP A 350 27.77 10.99 -26.17
C ASP A 350 26.45 10.19 -26.27
N ASN A 351 26.52 8.88 -26.14
CA ASN A 351 25.39 7.99 -26.33
C ASN A 351 25.06 7.14 -25.07
N THR A 352 25.81 7.28 -23.98
CA THR A 352 25.66 6.40 -22.81
C THR A 352 25.69 7.20 -21.51
N ASN A 353 24.65 7.04 -20.71
CA ASN A 353 24.50 7.65 -19.39
C ASN A 353 24.54 6.57 -18.30
N LEU A 354 25.34 6.82 -17.28
CA LEU A 354 25.23 6.16 -15.99
C LEU A 354 24.06 6.79 -15.23
N TYR A 355 23.25 5.99 -14.56
CA TYR A 355 22.27 6.47 -13.60
C TYR A 355 22.30 5.63 -12.33
N TYR A 356 21.95 6.26 -11.23
CA TYR A 356 21.87 5.58 -9.94
C TYR A 356 20.85 6.25 -9.03
N ASN A 357 20.28 5.47 -8.16
CA ASN A 357 19.54 5.96 -7.00
C ASN A 357 19.85 5.03 -5.82
N ALA A 358 19.79 5.58 -4.61
CA ALA A 358 19.89 4.79 -3.40
C ALA A 358 19.10 5.47 -2.27
N ALA A 359 18.44 4.65 -1.45
CA ALA A 359 17.71 5.09 -0.27
C ALA A 359 18.06 4.22 0.92
N TYR A 360 18.12 4.84 2.08
CA TYR A 360 18.15 4.18 3.38
C TYR A 360 17.20 4.89 4.32
N VAL A 361 16.36 4.11 4.97
CA VAL A 361 15.37 4.61 5.92
C VAL A 361 15.45 3.79 7.19
N TYR A 362 15.50 4.49 8.31
CA TYR A 362 15.28 3.93 9.62
C TYR A 362 14.01 4.53 10.21
N LYS A 363 13.14 3.66 10.72
CA LYS A 363 11.87 4.04 11.35
C LYS A 363 11.72 3.26 12.64
N LYS A 364 11.41 3.96 13.71
CA LYS A 364 11.03 3.37 14.99
C LYS A 364 9.55 3.65 15.23
N VAL A 365 8.80 2.61 15.58
CA VAL A 365 7.38 2.70 15.91
C VAL A 365 7.17 2.10 17.28
N ASN A 366 6.48 2.82 18.16
CA ASN A 366 6.12 2.34 19.47
C ASN A 366 4.62 2.06 19.53
N SER A 367 4.28 0.79 19.68
CA SER A 367 2.93 0.25 19.75
C SER A 367 2.67 -0.27 21.17
N PHE A 368 1.42 -0.56 21.49
CA PHE A 368 1.02 -0.98 22.82
C PHE A 368 0.11 -2.20 22.74
N ALA A 369 0.27 -3.13 23.68
CA ALA A 369 -0.69 -4.18 23.91
C ALA A 369 -1.78 -3.71 24.87
N ASN A 370 -2.81 -4.55 25.05
CA ASN A 370 -3.85 -4.32 26.06
C ASN A 370 -3.22 -4.14 27.43
N PHE A 371 -3.70 -3.19 28.19
CA PHE A 371 -3.30 -3.03 29.58
C PHE A 371 -3.78 -4.21 30.42
N ARG A 372 -2.88 -4.82 31.17
CA ARG A 372 -3.15 -5.92 32.09
C ARG A 372 -3.64 -5.32 33.43
N THR A 373 -4.95 -5.21 33.56
CA THR A 373 -5.59 -4.65 34.76
C THR A 373 -5.40 -5.57 35.98
N PRO A 374 -5.47 -5.02 37.19
CA PRO A 374 -5.31 -5.82 38.43
C PRO A 374 -6.36 -6.93 38.61
N TYR A 375 -7.54 -6.77 38.03
CA TYR A 375 -8.56 -7.81 38.05
C TYR A 375 -8.37 -8.88 36.96
N TRP A 376 -7.69 -8.56 35.84
CA TRP A 376 -7.29 -9.54 34.82
C TRP A 376 -6.05 -10.32 35.27
N ARG A 377 -5.12 -9.66 35.96
CA ARG A 377 -3.87 -10.24 36.47
C ARG A 377 -3.78 -9.96 37.98
N PRO A 378 -4.57 -10.69 38.79
CA PRO A 378 -4.65 -10.42 40.25
C PRO A 378 -3.41 -10.97 40.99
N LEU A 379 -2.99 -10.26 42.05
CA LEU A 379 -1.90 -10.70 42.91
C LEU A 379 -2.23 -12.02 43.67
N SER A 380 -3.49 -12.37 43.77
CA SER A 380 -3.88 -13.67 44.35
C SER A 380 -3.38 -14.89 43.56
N GLY A 381 -3.21 -14.72 42.23
CA GLY A 381 -2.65 -15.74 41.35
C GLY A 381 -1.18 -15.54 41.10
N ASP A 382 -0.73 -14.30 40.98
CA ASP A 382 0.60 -13.91 40.55
C ASP A 382 1.22 -12.85 41.49
N PRO A 383 1.54 -13.21 42.79
CA PRO A 383 1.98 -12.22 43.78
C PRO A 383 3.28 -11.48 43.39
N TYR A 384 4.17 -12.12 42.65
CA TYR A 384 5.42 -11.54 42.12
C TYR A 384 5.22 -10.35 41.19
N LEU A 385 4.02 -10.12 40.66
CA LEU A 385 3.70 -8.93 39.86
C LEU A 385 3.84 -7.62 40.67
N ASN A 386 3.68 -7.69 42.01
CA ASN A 386 3.93 -6.55 42.85
C ASN A 386 5.42 -6.22 42.99
N ASP A 387 6.30 -7.21 42.87
CA ASP A 387 7.76 -6.99 42.83
C ASP A 387 8.19 -6.36 41.51
N LEU A 388 7.63 -6.84 40.40
CA LEU A 388 8.00 -6.40 39.07
C LEU A 388 7.36 -5.07 38.65
N PHE A 389 6.12 -4.82 38.98
CA PHE A 389 5.32 -3.68 38.50
C PHE A 389 4.68 -2.85 39.64
N GLY A 390 4.93 -3.16 40.88
CA GLY A 390 4.47 -2.44 42.06
C GLY A 390 5.63 -1.95 42.94
N ASN A 391 5.43 -2.00 44.25
CA ASN A 391 6.42 -1.55 45.25
C ASN A 391 7.18 -2.68 45.94
N GLY A 392 6.92 -3.93 45.61
CA GLY A 392 7.51 -5.09 46.30
C GLY A 392 7.09 -5.27 47.75
N ASN A 393 6.06 -4.60 48.22
CA ASN A 393 5.58 -4.68 49.62
C ASN A 393 4.25 -5.45 49.71
N ASP A 394 4.33 -6.72 50.03
CA ASP A 394 3.14 -7.59 50.12
C ASP A 394 2.15 -7.16 51.17
N ALA A 395 2.59 -6.49 52.24
CA ALA A 395 1.71 -6.02 53.28
C ALA A 395 0.86 -4.80 52.88
N ASN A 396 1.38 -4.02 51.87
CA ASN A 396 0.69 -2.89 51.29
C ASN A 396 1.10 -2.75 49.81
N PRO A 397 0.56 -3.61 48.92
CA PRO A 397 0.96 -3.62 47.53
C PRO A 397 0.48 -2.36 46.81
N SER A 398 1.31 -1.85 45.88
CA SER A 398 0.97 -0.73 45.01
C SER A 398 0.74 -1.16 43.57
N TYR A 399 0.68 -2.45 43.31
CA TYR A 399 0.41 -2.97 41.99
C TYR A 399 -0.95 -2.51 41.44
N ASP A 400 -0.96 -1.90 40.29
CA ASP A 400 -2.14 -1.36 39.63
C ASP A 400 -2.22 -1.80 38.13
N GLY A 401 -1.63 -2.97 37.84
CA GLY A 401 -1.53 -3.52 36.50
C GLY A 401 -0.25 -3.13 35.76
N TYR A 402 -0.13 -3.59 34.52
CA TYR A 402 0.99 -3.22 33.63
C TYR A 402 0.58 -3.19 32.16
N GLY A 403 1.24 -2.32 31.37
CA GLY A 403 0.96 -2.14 29.95
C GLY A 403 2.15 -2.54 29.11
N PRO A 404 2.17 -3.74 28.50
CA PRO A 404 3.23 -4.11 27.58
C PRO A 404 3.31 -3.16 26.39
N THR A 405 4.53 -2.73 26.04
CA THR A 405 4.78 -2.02 24.79
C THR A 405 5.35 -2.96 23.74
N PHE A 406 5.13 -2.63 22.49
CA PHE A 406 5.68 -3.34 21.35
C PHE A 406 6.39 -2.33 20.44
N GLU A 407 7.70 -2.30 20.52
CA GLU A 407 8.52 -1.40 19.72
C GLU A 407 9.05 -2.12 18.49
N GLY A 408 8.87 -1.50 17.30
CA GLY A 408 9.44 -1.97 16.05
C GLY A 408 10.57 -1.06 15.58
N ASP A 409 11.74 -1.66 15.32
CA ASP A 409 12.85 -1.04 14.61
C ASP A 409 12.85 -1.53 13.16
N LEU A 410 12.52 -0.63 12.22
CA LEU A 410 12.39 -0.93 10.81
C LEU A 410 13.51 -0.25 10.02
N SER A 411 14.21 -1.02 9.20
CA SER A 411 15.20 -0.51 8.25
C SER A 411 14.77 -0.91 6.84
N ASP A 412 14.70 0.06 5.93
CA ASP A 412 14.42 -0.17 4.51
C ASP A 412 15.54 0.44 3.68
N TYR A 413 16.06 -0.30 2.71
CA TYR A 413 17.02 0.22 1.75
C TYR A 413 16.68 -0.25 0.35
N ASN A 414 16.96 0.59 -0.64
CA ASN A 414 16.81 0.26 -2.05
C ASN A 414 17.87 1.05 -2.84
N GLY A 415 18.56 0.41 -3.76
CA GLY A 415 19.53 1.07 -4.61
C GLY A 415 19.57 0.44 -5.99
N THR A 416 19.65 1.28 -7.01
CA THR A 416 19.80 0.90 -8.40
C THR A 416 21.01 1.56 -9.01
N LEU A 417 21.80 0.80 -9.75
CA LEU A 417 22.88 1.28 -10.61
C LEU A 417 22.62 0.75 -12.02
N GLY A 418 22.69 1.61 -13.01
CA GLY A 418 22.44 1.18 -14.39
C GLY A 418 23.04 2.11 -15.45
N PHE A 419 23.03 1.61 -16.66
CA PHE A 419 23.51 2.31 -17.85
C PHE A 419 22.41 2.37 -18.90
N LYS A 420 22.14 3.56 -19.43
CA LYS A 420 21.28 3.77 -20.57
C LYS A 420 22.09 4.20 -21.78
N SER A 421 21.93 3.50 -22.88
CA SER A 421 22.66 3.82 -24.12
C SER A 421 21.68 3.96 -25.28
N VAL A 422 21.86 5.00 -26.11
CA VAL A 422 21.10 5.22 -27.34
C VAL A 422 22.09 5.25 -28.54
N LYS A 423 22.08 4.18 -29.34
CA LYS A 423 22.97 4.06 -30.49
C LYS A 423 22.23 3.53 -31.71
N ASN A 424 22.27 4.27 -32.83
CA ASN A 424 21.61 3.90 -34.09
C ASN A 424 20.08 3.58 -33.87
N GLY A 425 19.42 4.35 -33.01
CA GLY A 425 17.98 4.15 -32.67
C GLY A 425 17.69 2.97 -31.75
N TRP A 426 18.70 2.22 -31.32
CA TRP A 426 18.56 1.23 -30.26
C TRP A 426 18.72 1.91 -28.88
N ASN A 427 17.73 1.73 -28.02
CA ASN A 427 17.80 2.08 -26.61
C ASN A 427 18.12 0.81 -25.84
N THR A 428 19.16 0.85 -25.04
CA THR A 428 19.56 -0.25 -24.15
C THR A 428 19.65 0.27 -22.71
N ASP A 429 18.99 -0.41 -21.79
CA ASP A 429 19.04 -0.12 -20.33
C ASP A 429 19.48 -1.41 -19.62
N ALA A 430 20.64 -1.39 -18.99
CA ALA A 430 21.15 -2.48 -18.18
C ALA A 430 21.33 -2.00 -16.74
N SER A 431 20.77 -2.73 -15.77
CA SER A 431 20.81 -2.30 -14.39
C SER A 431 20.83 -3.46 -13.40
N VAL A 432 21.35 -3.16 -12.21
CA VAL A 432 21.21 -3.99 -11.01
C VAL A 432 20.53 -3.16 -9.94
N THR A 433 19.51 -3.73 -9.32
CA THR A 433 18.81 -3.18 -8.15
C THR A 433 19.03 -4.11 -6.97
N VAL A 434 19.39 -3.56 -5.83
CA VAL A 434 19.43 -4.24 -4.55
C VAL A 434 18.46 -3.58 -3.59
N GLY A 435 17.74 -4.34 -2.82
CA GLY A 435 16.81 -3.78 -1.84
C GLY A 435 16.52 -4.75 -0.71
N GLY A 436 16.13 -4.21 0.41
CA GLY A 436 15.77 -5.01 1.57
C GLY A 436 15.02 -4.23 2.63
N ASN A 437 14.30 -4.96 3.44
CA ASN A 437 13.58 -4.47 4.60
C ASN A 437 13.84 -5.41 5.77
N LYS A 438 14.12 -4.84 6.93
CA LYS A 438 14.35 -5.59 8.17
C LYS A 438 13.51 -4.97 9.27
N GLN A 439 12.85 -5.82 10.04
CA GLN A 439 12.10 -5.44 11.23
C GLN A 439 12.56 -6.28 12.41
N THR A 440 12.89 -5.64 13.50
CA THR A 440 13.19 -6.28 14.78
C THR A 440 12.35 -5.66 15.86
N TYR A 441 12.03 -6.42 16.88
CA TYR A 441 11.06 -6.03 17.89
C TYR A 441 11.67 -6.01 19.28
N THR A 442 11.11 -5.15 20.13
CA THR A 442 11.38 -5.09 21.57
C THR A 442 10.03 -4.99 22.28
N VAL A 443 9.82 -5.85 23.26
CA VAL A 443 8.65 -5.82 24.16
C VAL A 443 9.14 -5.36 25.53
N ASN A 444 8.60 -4.25 26.02
CA ASN A 444 8.90 -3.72 27.34
C ASN A 444 7.65 -3.77 28.24
N ASN A 445 7.84 -3.63 29.53
CA ASN A 445 6.78 -3.71 30.55
C ASN A 445 5.96 -5.00 30.42
N SER A 446 6.62 -6.10 30.20
CA SER A 446 6.02 -7.43 30.06
C SER A 446 6.70 -8.42 31.02
N VAL A 447 6.22 -9.65 31.04
CA VAL A 447 6.70 -10.71 31.95
C VAL A 447 6.53 -12.07 31.30
N ASN A 448 7.46 -12.99 31.51
CA ASN A 448 7.24 -14.40 31.24
C ASN A 448 6.64 -15.06 32.51
N ARG A 449 5.41 -15.50 32.40
CA ARG A 449 4.61 -16.05 33.52
C ARG A 449 4.73 -17.58 33.67
N SER A 450 5.60 -18.20 32.88
CA SER A 450 5.77 -19.65 32.92
C SER A 450 6.46 -20.11 34.21
N SER A 451 5.98 -21.18 34.80
CA SER A 451 6.68 -21.90 35.87
C SER A 451 7.62 -22.91 35.20
N ILE A 452 8.86 -22.52 35.08
CA ILE A 452 9.93 -23.36 34.53
C ILE A 452 11.06 -23.39 35.55
N LEU A 453 11.43 -24.59 36.01
CA LEU A 453 12.50 -24.76 36.98
C LEU A 453 13.85 -25.01 36.27
N ASP A 454 14.91 -24.36 36.76
CA ASP A 454 16.29 -24.66 36.35
C ASP A 454 16.79 -26.03 36.90
N ALA A 455 18.01 -26.40 36.58
CA ALA A 455 18.62 -27.66 37.04
C ALA A 455 18.77 -27.76 38.58
N ASP A 456 18.76 -26.62 39.24
CA ASP A 456 18.89 -26.53 40.70
C ASP A 456 17.52 -26.46 41.40
N GLY A 457 16.41 -26.44 40.61
CA GLY A 457 15.03 -26.42 41.09
C GLY A 457 14.48 -25.00 41.41
N ASN A 458 15.16 -23.95 40.94
CA ASN A 458 14.69 -22.58 41.12
C ASN A 458 13.79 -22.16 39.93
N GLU A 459 12.82 -21.29 40.19
CA GLU A 459 12.00 -20.67 39.11
C GLU A 459 12.90 -19.84 38.19
N THR A 460 12.85 -20.15 36.89
CA THR A 460 13.59 -19.41 35.85
C THR A 460 12.89 -18.09 35.51
N TYR A 461 11.58 -18.08 35.53
CA TYR A 461 10.75 -16.92 35.20
C TYR A 461 9.87 -16.50 36.39
N ARG A 462 8.68 -15.91 36.15
CA ARG A 462 7.82 -15.32 37.16
C ARG A 462 8.54 -14.18 37.91
N GLU A 463 8.88 -14.35 39.17
CA GLU A 463 9.65 -13.36 39.98
C GLU A 463 11.03 -13.04 39.41
N ASN A 464 11.64 -13.99 38.67
CA ASN A 464 12.93 -13.83 38.04
C ASN A 464 12.85 -13.40 36.56
N SER A 465 11.61 -13.17 36.06
CA SER A 465 11.40 -12.79 34.68
C SER A 465 12.04 -11.43 34.35
N PRO A 466 12.72 -11.30 33.19
CA PRO A 466 12.97 -9.99 32.65
C PRO A 466 11.64 -9.26 32.37
N ILE A 467 11.66 -7.93 32.39
CA ILE A 467 10.52 -7.09 32.00
C ILE A 467 10.69 -6.45 30.61
N SER A 468 11.78 -6.81 29.92
CA SER A 468 12.08 -6.42 28.55
C SER A 468 12.61 -7.61 27.76
N PHE A 469 12.10 -7.81 26.56
CA PHE A 469 12.33 -8.97 25.70
C PHE A 469 12.66 -8.53 24.29
N LYS A 470 13.40 -9.39 23.56
CA LYS A 470 13.67 -9.26 22.13
C LYS A 470 13.07 -10.45 21.39
N PRO A 471 11.81 -10.39 20.98
CA PRO A 471 11.11 -11.53 20.39
C PRO A 471 11.57 -11.90 18.97
N GLY A 472 12.68 -11.32 18.50
CA GLY A 472 13.21 -11.57 17.17
C GLY A 472 12.71 -10.59 16.12
N GLY A 473 12.46 -11.08 14.93
CA GLY A 473 12.00 -10.25 13.81
C GLY A 473 12.06 -10.96 12.48
N THR A 474 11.94 -10.19 11.40
CA THR A 474 12.01 -10.69 10.03
C THR A 474 12.86 -9.79 9.14
N SER A 475 13.42 -10.35 8.06
CA SER A 475 14.00 -9.55 6.98
C SER A 475 13.71 -10.15 5.62
N PHE A 476 13.52 -9.26 4.64
CA PHE A 476 13.41 -9.61 3.23
C PHE A 476 14.43 -8.81 2.42
N ASN A 477 15.11 -9.48 1.50
CA ASN A 477 16.09 -8.85 0.61
C ASN A 477 15.91 -9.37 -0.81
N HIS A 478 16.23 -8.53 -1.80
CA HIS A 478 16.29 -8.96 -3.19
C HIS A 478 17.46 -8.35 -3.96
N VAL A 479 17.87 -9.05 -4.99
CA VAL A 479 18.78 -8.55 -6.04
C VAL A 479 18.09 -8.77 -7.37
N VAL A 480 17.97 -7.72 -8.17
CA VAL A 480 17.31 -7.75 -9.49
C VAL A 480 18.26 -7.22 -10.55
N GLY A 481 18.55 -8.03 -11.56
CA GLY A 481 19.27 -7.64 -12.77
C GLY A 481 18.28 -7.48 -13.93
N ASN A 482 18.33 -6.37 -14.64
CA ASN A 482 17.51 -6.11 -15.82
C ASN A 482 18.38 -5.76 -17.04
N ILE A 483 17.97 -6.26 -18.19
CA ILE A 483 18.43 -5.79 -19.50
C ILE A 483 17.20 -5.54 -20.35
N ASP A 484 16.96 -4.29 -20.70
CA ASP A 484 15.83 -3.83 -21.49
C ASP A 484 16.36 -3.22 -22.81
N ILE A 485 15.85 -3.65 -23.94
CA ILE A 485 16.27 -3.18 -25.26
C ILE A 485 15.03 -2.76 -26.03
N SER A 486 15.05 -1.58 -26.65
CA SER A 486 13.94 -1.12 -27.48
C SER A 486 14.41 -0.37 -28.70
N LYS A 487 13.56 -0.36 -29.74
CA LYS A 487 13.81 0.37 -30.99
C LYS A 487 12.51 0.70 -31.72
N ILE A 488 12.46 1.87 -32.32
CA ILE A 488 11.48 2.22 -33.33
C ILE A 488 12.02 1.71 -34.66
N LEU A 489 11.43 0.65 -35.21
CA LEU A 489 11.86 0.01 -36.46
C LEU A 489 11.38 0.78 -37.68
N SER A 490 10.20 1.38 -37.60
CA SER A 490 9.59 2.23 -38.60
C SER A 490 8.58 3.18 -37.96
N ASP A 491 8.01 4.11 -38.70
CA ASP A 491 6.92 4.99 -38.21
C ASP A 491 5.73 4.20 -37.63
N GLN A 492 5.60 2.93 -37.98
CA GLN A 492 4.49 2.07 -37.58
C GLN A 492 4.86 1.05 -36.50
N ILE A 493 6.12 0.63 -36.41
CA ILE A 493 6.52 -0.50 -35.58
C ILE A 493 7.56 -0.09 -34.58
N SER A 494 7.26 -0.29 -33.28
CA SER A 494 8.22 -0.22 -32.19
C SER A 494 8.29 -1.54 -31.44
N ILE A 495 9.49 -1.95 -31.08
CA ILE A 495 9.70 -3.19 -30.31
C ILE A 495 10.44 -2.90 -29.03
N GLY A 496 10.15 -3.70 -27.99
CA GLY A 496 10.88 -3.76 -26.75
C GLY A 496 11.02 -5.21 -26.32
N PHE A 497 12.20 -5.61 -25.89
CA PHE A 497 12.43 -6.94 -25.34
C PHE A 497 13.51 -6.90 -24.28
N GLY A 498 13.54 -7.90 -23.42
CA GLY A 498 14.50 -7.90 -22.34
C GLY A 498 14.43 -9.12 -21.47
N THR A 499 15.28 -9.09 -20.44
CA THR A 499 15.37 -10.13 -19.43
C THR A 499 15.49 -9.54 -18.04
N GLU A 500 14.95 -10.27 -17.08
CA GLU A 500 15.09 -10.00 -15.65
C GLU A 500 15.60 -11.25 -14.95
N PHE A 501 16.62 -11.09 -14.12
CA PHE A 501 17.01 -12.06 -13.12
C PHE A 501 16.69 -11.49 -11.75
N ARG A 502 16.05 -12.27 -10.87
CA ARG A 502 15.76 -11.85 -9.50
C ARG A 502 16.10 -12.96 -8.51
N SER A 503 16.78 -12.59 -7.44
CA SER A 503 17.04 -13.45 -6.30
C SER A 503 16.44 -12.83 -5.05
N GLU A 504 15.68 -13.61 -4.27
CA GLU A 504 14.97 -13.18 -3.07
C GLU A 504 15.44 -14.01 -1.87
N TYR A 505 15.51 -13.35 -0.71
CA TYR A 505 15.92 -13.95 0.56
C TYR A 505 14.95 -13.49 1.64
N PHE A 506 14.44 -14.44 2.40
CA PHE A 506 13.59 -14.19 3.57
C PHE A 506 14.22 -14.83 4.80
N THR A 507 14.23 -14.11 5.92
CA THR A 507 14.78 -14.58 7.18
C THR A 507 13.77 -14.33 8.29
N VAL A 508 13.53 -15.34 9.11
CA VAL A 508 12.89 -15.23 10.42
C VAL A 508 13.99 -15.34 11.47
N MET A 509 14.10 -14.32 12.32
CA MET A 509 15.13 -14.23 13.35
C MET A 509 14.57 -14.74 14.66
N GLU A 510 15.34 -15.59 15.32
CA GLU A 510 15.08 -16.12 16.67
C GLU A 510 14.95 -15.01 17.71
N GLY A 511 14.06 -15.18 18.67
CA GLY A 511 13.95 -14.34 19.86
C GLY A 511 14.96 -14.69 20.95
N ASP A 512 15.12 -13.85 21.95
CA ASP A 512 15.83 -14.26 23.18
C ASP A 512 15.03 -15.35 23.90
N GLN A 513 15.73 -16.24 24.62
CA GLN A 513 15.11 -17.43 25.24
C GLN A 513 13.92 -17.06 26.13
N ALA A 514 14.05 -16.04 26.97
CA ALA A 514 12.98 -15.62 27.85
C ALA A 514 11.72 -15.16 27.10
N SER A 515 11.86 -14.70 25.85
CA SER A 515 10.72 -14.24 25.04
C SER A 515 9.86 -15.36 24.49
N TRP A 516 10.39 -16.58 24.34
CA TRP A 516 9.67 -17.70 23.74
C TRP A 516 9.58 -18.96 24.60
N ASP A 517 10.38 -19.09 25.65
CA ASP A 517 10.38 -20.27 26.52
C ASP A 517 9.08 -20.34 27.33
N GLY A 518 8.41 -21.50 27.29
CA GLY A 518 7.08 -21.67 27.86
C GLY A 518 6.03 -20.80 27.16
N ALA A 519 5.32 -19.98 27.91
CA ALA A 519 4.36 -19.02 27.37
C ALA A 519 5.04 -17.78 26.73
N GLY A 520 6.33 -17.59 27.01
CA GLY A 520 7.11 -16.46 26.50
C GLY A 520 6.68 -15.11 27.11
N ALA A 521 7.04 -14.04 26.43
CA ALA A 521 6.67 -12.68 26.84
C ALA A 521 5.15 -12.48 26.75
N ASP A 522 4.53 -12.06 27.87
CA ASP A 522 3.09 -11.78 27.89
C ASP A 522 2.78 -10.64 26.90
N SER A 523 1.87 -10.87 26.00
CA SER A 523 1.42 -10.10 24.84
C SER A 523 2.06 -10.46 23.49
N PHE A 524 3.37 -10.64 23.41
CA PHE A 524 4.06 -10.94 22.15
C PHE A 524 5.20 -11.93 22.39
N ALA A 525 4.90 -13.20 22.26
CA ALA A 525 5.91 -14.26 22.36
C ALA A 525 6.92 -14.20 21.19
N GLY A 526 8.17 -14.54 21.51
CA GLY A 526 9.25 -14.53 20.56
C GLY A 526 9.20 -15.69 19.55
N ASN A 527 9.99 -15.56 18.47
CA ASN A 527 10.16 -16.64 17.51
C ASN A 527 11.04 -17.75 18.12
N LEU A 528 10.53 -18.97 18.10
CA LEU A 528 11.28 -20.14 18.54
C LEU A 528 12.44 -20.46 17.58
N PRO A 529 13.50 -21.13 18.03
CA PRO A 529 14.59 -21.57 17.18
C PRO A 529 14.14 -22.42 15.98
N GLU A 530 13.20 -23.35 16.18
CA GLU A 530 12.66 -24.21 15.12
C GLU A 530 11.80 -23.47 14.10
N ASN A 531 11.25 -22.31 14.45
CA ASN A 531 10.48 -21.45 13.57
C ASN A 531 11.32 -20.40 12.84
N SER A 532 12.61 -20.36 13.16
CA SER A 532 13.58 -19.40 12.64
C SER A 532 14.42 -20.00 11.53
N GLY A 533 14.86 -19.20 10.58
CA GLY A 533 15.64 -19.71 9.46
C GLY A 533 15.84 -18.71 8.35
N LYS A 534 16.48 -19.17 7.28
CA LYS A 534 16.79 -18.38 6.07
C LYS A 534 16.39 -19.18 4.84
N TRP A 535 15.63 -18.55 3.98
CA TRP A 535 15.15 -19.16 2.74
C TRP A 535 15.40 -18.25 1.56
N ASN A 536 15.59 -18.84 0.39
CA ASN A 536 15.83 -18.09 -0.83
C ASN A 536 15.15 -18.72 -2.02
N ARG A 537 14.90 -17.92 -3.04
CA ARG A 537 14.54 -18.37 -4.39
C ARG A 537 15.13 -17.44 -5.43
N TYR A 538 15.18 -17.91 -6.66
CA TYR A 538 15.49 -17.07 -7.82
C TYR A 538 14.51 -17.33 -8.95
N ASN A 539 14.38 -16.34 -9.84
CA ASN A 539 13.66 -16.48 -11.10
C ASN A 539 14.39 -15.78 -12.24
N VAL A 540 14.12 -16.25 -13.44
CA VAL A 540 14.55 -15.64 -14.70
C VAL A 540 13.33 -15.37 -15.53
N GLY A 541 13.19 -14.14 -16.04
CA GLY A 541 12.11 -13.73 -16.92
C GLY A 541 12.62 -13.20 -18.24
N VAL A 542 11.90 -13.49 -19.32
CA VAL A 542 12.13 -12.90 -20.64
C VAL A 542 10.84 -12.33 -21.19
N TYR A 543 10.89 -11.20 -21.88
CA TYR A 543 9.69 -10.58 -22.45
C TYR A 543 9.93 -10.01 -23.85
N LEU A 544 8.83 -9.87 -24.59
CA LEU A 544 8.74 -9.17 -25.86
C LEU A 544 7.50 -8.27 -25.84
N ASP A 545 7.64 -7.02 -26.23
CA ASP A 545 6.58 -6.02 -26.37
C ASP A 545 6.67 -5.40 -27.76
N VAL A 546 5.56 -5.42 -28.51
CA VAL A 546 5.49 -4.88 -29.87
C VAL A 546 4.32 -3.91 -29.98
N ALA A 547 4.59 -2.68 -30.35
CA ALA A 547 3.56 -1.69 -30.66
C ALA A 547 3.51 -1.45 -32.17
N PHE A 548 2.29 -1.50 -32.71
CA PHE A 548 2.01 -1.33 -34.12
C PHE A 548 1.03 -0.16 -34.32
N ASP A 549 1.53 0.98 -34.74
CA ASP A 549 0.76 2.17 -35.12
C ASP A 549 0.27 1.98 -36.57
N ILE A 550 -0.90 1.32 -36.74
CA ILE A 550 -1.49 1.05 -38.05
C ILE A 550 -1.75 2.35 -38.78
N THR A 551 -2.23 3.35 -38.06
CA THR A 551 -2.32 4.74 -38.50
C THR A 551 -1.92 5.65 -37.35
N LYS A 552 -1.77 6.97 -37.57
CA LYS A 552 -1.56 7.94 -36.51
C LYS A 552 -2.63 7.89 -35.37
N ASP A 553 -3.82 7.39 -35.71
CA ASP A 553 -4.97 7.35 -34.81
C ASP A 553 -5.22 5.96 -34.23
N PHE A 554 -4.76 4.89 -34.90
CA PHE A 554 -5.03 3.52 -34.50
C PHE A 554 -3.76 2.75 -34.13
N LEU A 555 -3.69 2.33 -32.87
CA LEU A 555 -2.58 1.56 -32.29
C LEU A 555 -3.08 0.19 -31.82
N ILE A 556 -2.30 -0.83 -32.06
CA ILE A 556 -2.37 -2.14 -31.40
C ILE A 556 -1.02 -2.40 -30.72
N ASN A 557 -1.04 -2.89 -29.50
CA ASN A 557 0.15 -3.31 -28.76
C ASN A 557 -0.05 -4.73 -28.23
N GLY A 558 0.98 -5.55 -28.35
CA GLY A 558 1.02 -6.92 -27.84
C GLY A 558 2.29 -7.16 -27.03
N ALA A 559 2.16 -7.78 -25.87
CA ALA A 559 3.29 -8.17 -25.03
C ALA A 559 3.14 -9.61 -24.56
N VAL A 560 4.26 -10.32 -24.44
CA VAL A 560 4.35 -11.66 -23.88
C VAL A 560 5.56 -11.73 -22.97
N ARG A 561 5.42 -12.44 -21.83
CA ARG A 561 6.48 -12.69 -20.86
C ARG A 561 6.40 -14.12 -20.36
N HIS A 562 7.56 -14.72 -20.21
CA HIS A 562 7.74 -15.98 -19.52
C HIS A 562 8.71 -15.81 -18.36
N GLU A 563 8.37 -16.33 -17.20
CA GLU A 563 9.24 -16.39 -16.01
C GLU A 563 9.35 -17.82 -15.53
N GLU A 564 10.55 -18.24 -15.15
CA GLU A 564 10.86 -19.52 -14.56
C GLU A 564 11.39 -19.31 -13.14
N TYR A 565 10.74 -19.93 -12.17
CA TYR A 565 11.06 -19.85 -10.75
C TYR A 565 11.68 -21.14 -10.24
N SER A 566 12.60 -21.04 -9.30
CA SER A 566 13.32 -22.18 -8.74
C SER A 566 12.48 -23.11 -7.84
N ASP A 567 11.29 -22.65 -7.40
CA ASP A 567 10.45 -23.35 -6.43
C ASP A 567 9.16 -23.94 -7.01
N PHE A 568 8.51 -23.28 -7.96
CA PHE A 568 7.22 -23.73 -8.51
C PHE A 568 7.16 -23.82 -10.04
N GLY A 569 8.29 -23.56 -10.75
CA GLY A 569 8.38 -23.66 -12.22
C GLY A 569 7.93 -22.41 -12.95
N GLY A 570 7.43 -22.58 -14.18
CA GLY A 570 7.22 -21.49 -15.14
C GLY A 570 5.82 -20.88 -15.15
N ALA A 571 5.75 -19.57 -15.44
CA ALA A 571 4.53 -18.82 -15.71
C ALA A 571 4.66 -18.03 -17.01
N THR A 572 3.69 -18.19 -17.94
CA THR A 572 3.62 -17.41 -19.17
C THR A 572 2.39 -16.53 -19.16
N VAL A 573 2.59 -15.23 -19.41
CA VAL A 573 1.52 -14.23 -19.44
C VAL A 573 1.62 -13.38 -20.68
N TRP A 574 0.50 -12.81 -21.11
CA TRP A 574 0.42 -11.97 -22.28
C TRP A 574 -0.55 -10.80 -22.08
N LYS A 575 -0.40 -9.78 -22.92
CA LYS A 575 -1.28 -8.62 -22.96
C LYS A 575 -1.51 -8.20 -24.42
N ALA A 576 -2.75 -7.84 -24.74
CA ALA A 576 -3.10 -7.14 -25.97
C ALA A 576 -3.84 -5.87 -25.61
N SER A 577 -3.46 -4.75 -26.17
CA SER A 577 -4.14 -3.47 -25.95
C SER A 577 -4.27 -2.69 -27.25
N THR A 578 -5.26 -1.82 -27.30
CA THR A 578 -5.59 -1.02 -28.46
C THR A 578 -6.04 0.38 -28.08
N ARG A 579 -5.82 1.32 -29.00
CA ARG A 579 -6.29 2.69 -28.88
C ARG A 579 -6.73 3.20 -30.25
N TYR A 580 -7.87 3.90 -30.26
CA TYR A 580 -8.34 4.64 -31.42
C TYR A 580 -8.65 6.09 -31.06
N LYS A 581 -8.14 7.05 -31.82
CA LYS A 581 -8.35 8.48 -31.64
C LYS A 581 -9.30 9.05 -32.69
N PHE A 582 -10.14 10.00 -32.31
CA PHE A 582 -11.12 10.66 -33.14
C PHE A 582 -11.03 12.19 -32.98
N LEU A 583 -11.56 12.90 -33.97
CA LEU A 583 -11.75 14.35 -33.92
C LEU A 583 -10.46 15.13 -33.54
N ASP A 584 -9.38 14.84 -34.25
CA ASP A 584 -8.07 15.46 -34.01
C ASP A 584 -7.59 15.29 -32.55
N ASP A 585 -7.60 14.06 -32.05
CA ASP A 585 -7.17 13.66 -30.71
C ASP A 585 -8.07 14.13 -29.56
N LYS A 586 -9.23 14.70 -29.86
CA LYS A 586 -10.18 15.14 -28.82
C LYS A 586 -10.90 13.99 -28.12
N ILE A 587 -11.03 12.86 -28.76
CA ILE A 587 -11.64 11.66 -28.19
C ILE A 587 -10.71 10.47 -28.40
N THR A 588 -10.52 9.69 -27.36
CA THR A 588 -9.71 8.46 -27.37
C THR A 588 -10.52 7.30 -26.81
N LEU A 589 -10.66 6.22 -27.58
CA LEU A 589 -11.12 4.94 -27.07
C LEU A 589 -9.92 4.04 -26.87
N ARG A 590 -9.95 3.27 -25.78
CA ARG A 590 -8.89 2.34 -25.42
C ARG A 590 -9.44 1.05 -24.84
N GLY A 591 -8.71 -0.04 -25.01
CA GLY A 591 -9.07 -1.32 -24.43
C GLY A 591 -7.88 -2.23 -24.29
N SER A 592 -7.90 -3.08 -23.28
CA SER A 592 -6.88 -4.09 -23.05
C SER A 592 -7.49 -5.38 -22.52
N VAL A 593 -6.82 -6.48 -22.86
CA VAL A 593 -7.01 -7.80 -22.27
C VAL A 593 -5.64 -8.33 -21.90
N SER A 594 -5.50 -8.81 -20.68
CA SER A 594 -4.22 -9.35 -20.20
C SER A 594 -4.41 -10.54 -19.28
N THR A 595 -3.41 -11.41 -19.25
CA THR A 595 -3.20 -12.38 -18.20
C THR A 595 -2.10 -11.89 -17.26
N GLY A 596 -2.18 -12.26 -16.00
CA GLY A 596 -1.18 -11.95 -15.01
C GLY A 596 -0.97 -13.12 -14.05
N PHE A 597 0.06 -13.04 -13.25
CA PHE A 597 0.31 -13.99 -12.19
C PHE A 597 0.98 -13.32 -10.99
N ARG A 598 0.87 -13.96 -9.83
CA ARG A 598 1.60 -13.60 -8.62
C ARG A 598 2.20 -14.85 -8.00
N ALA A 599 3.50 -14.86 -7.83
CA ALA A 599 4.19 -15.89 -7.08
C ALA A 599 3.79 -15.81 -5.59
N PRO A 600 3.54 -16.94 -4.90
CA PRO A 600 3.47 -16.92 -3.45
C PRO A 600 4.76 -16.32 -2.89
N THR A 601 4.66 -15.42 -1.94
CA THR A 601 5.86 -14.79 -1.36
C THR A 601 6.60 -15.80 -0.45
N LEU A 602 7.91 -15.61 -0.26
CA LEU A 602 8.66 -16.41 0.70
C LEU A 602 8.08 -16.28 2.12
N HIS A 603 7.46 -15.11 2.44
CA HIS A 603 6.72 -14.92 3.67
C HIS A 603 5.56 -15.90 3.83
N GLN A 604 4.73 -16.06 2.78
CA GLN A 604 3.57 -16.95 2.79
C GLN A 604 3.98 -18.44 2.83
N ILE A 605 5.11 -18.77 2.22
CA ILE A 605 5.61 -20.16 2.18
C ILE A 605 6.22 -20.60 3.51
N TYR A 606 7.04 -19.72 4.11
CA TYR A 606 7.95 -20.10 5.20
C TYR A 606 7.62 -19.52 6.56
N THR A 607 6.66 -18.57 6.68
CA THR A 607 6.28 -18.08 8.00
C THR A 607 5.69 -19.20 8.82
N GLN A 608 6.30 -19.43 9.98
CA GLN A 608 5.80 -20.26 11.05
C GLN A 608 5.82 -19.44 12.32
N LYS A 609 4.73 -19.49 13.07
CA LYS A 609 4.63 -18.83 14.36
C LYS A 609 3.89 -19.80 15.28
N SER A 610 4.55 -20.27 16.30
CA SER A 610 3.95 -21.12 17.31
C SER A 610 3.80 -20.32 18.59
N GLN A 611 2.70 -20.48 19.22
CA GLN A 611 2.46 -19.98 20.58
C GLN A 611 1.88 -21.14 21.39
N TYR A 612 2.52 -21.48 22.49
CA TYR A 612 2.01 -22.49 23.39
C TYR A 612 0.89 -21.90 24.25
N SER A 613 -0.26 -22.53 24.19
CA SER A 613 -1.44 -22.14 24.98
C SER A 613 -1.87 -23.31 25.85
N PHE A 614 -2.16 -23.07 27.12
CA PHE A 614 -2.73 -24.10 27.97
C PHE A 614 -4.23 -24.18 27.69
N VAL A 615 -4.66 -25.36 27.26
CA VAL A 615 -6.07 -25.68 27.05
C VAL A 615 -6.55 -26.54 28.20
N PRO A 616 -7.55 -26.11 29.00
CA PRO A 616 -8.06 -26.88 30.11
C PRO A 616 -8.52 -28.28 29.67
N GLY A 617 -7.97 -29.32 30.30
CA GLY A 617 -8.28 -30.72 29.99
C GLY A 617 -7.38 -31.36 28.91
N GLU A 618 -6.65 -30.58 28.11
CA GLU A 618 -5.82 -31.07 27.02
C GLU A 618 -4.33 -30.74 27.19
N GLY A 619 -3.98 -29.94 28.20
CA GLY A 619 -2.59 -29.55 28.46
C GLY A 619 -2.07 -28.42 27.58
N ILE A 620 -0.77 -28.37 27.30
CA ILE A 620 -0.15 -27.36 26.48
C ILE A 620 -0.34 -27.71 25.00
N GLN A 621 -1.05 -26.89 24.29
CA GLN A 621 -1.30 -27.02 22.85
C GLN A 621 -0.55 -25.95 22.06
N VAL A 622 -0.19 -26.26 20.82
CA VAL A 622 0.39 -25.30 19.88
C VAL A 622 -0.73 -24.51 19.21
N SER A 623 -0.70 -23.20 19.34
CA SER A 623 -1.57 -22.31 18.59
C SER A 623 -0.69 -21.42 17.68
N GLY A 624 -1.09 -21.17 16.44
CA GLY A 624 -0.34 -20.28 15.59
C GLY A 624 -0.47 -20.52 14.10
N ILE A 625 0.62 -20.31 13.38
CA ILE A 625 0.69 -20.50 11.92
C ILE A 625 1.69 -21.60 11.64
N ILE A 626 1.29 -22.64 10.92
CA ILE A 626 2.20 -23.64 10.37
C ILE A 626 2.63 -23.24 8.94
N ASN A 627 3.92 -23.38 8.64
CA ASN A 627 4.40 -23.02 7.31
C ASN A 627 3.92 -24.05 6.26
N ASN A 628 3.75 -23.58 5.02
CA ASN A 628 3.20 -24.39 3.93
C ASN A 628 4.10 -25.57 3.51
N VAL A 629 5.37 -25.59 3.88
CA VAL A 629 6.31 -26.66 3.52
C VAL A 629 6.57 -27.66 4.65
N SER A 630 5.95 -27.50 5.82
CA SER A 630 6.14 -28.37 6.97
C SER A 630 5.56 -29.78 6.74
N PRO A 631 6.11 -30.80 7.40
CA PRO A 631 5.51 -32.15 7.41
C PRO A 631 4.09 -32.17 7.96
N GLN A 632 3.79 -31.37 8.97
CA GLN A 632 2.44 -31.20 9.56
C GLN A 632 1.45 -30.71 8.52
N ALA A 633 1.80 -29.66 7.76
CA ALA A 633 0.95 -29.17 6.67
C ALA A 633 0.64 -30.27 5.64
N ARG A 634 1.63 -31.12 5.29
CA ARG A 634 1.40 -32.22 4.38
C ARG A 634 0.49 -33.31 4.96
N LYS A 635 0.63 -33.63 6.27
CA LYS A 635 -0.24 -34.60 6.95
C LYS A 635 -1.69 -34.08 7.02
N LEU A 636 -1.89 -32.79 7.20
CA LEU A 636 -3.22 -32.13 7.15
C LEU A 636 -3.80 -32.04 5.72
N GLY A 637 -3.09 -32.51 4.70
CA GLY A 637 -3.55 -32.46 3.31
C GLY A 637 -3.43 -31.07 2.67
N VAL A 638 -2.72 -30.13 3.30
CA VAL A 638 -2.46 -28.80 2.73
C VAL A 638 -1.51 -28.94 1.54
N SER A 639 -1.95 -28.51 0.37
CA SER A 639 -1.16 -28.54 -0.86
C SER A 639 -0.05 -27.49 -0.85
N GLN A 640 1.03 -27.76 -1.61
CA GLN A 640 2.06 -26.75 -1.86
C GLN A 640 1.45 -25.54 -2.58
N LEU A 641 1.82 -24.33 -2.15
CA LEU A 641 1.33 -23.11 -2.76
C LEU A 641 1.72 -23.02 -4.23
N GLN A 642 0.75 -22.63 -5.04
CA GLN A 642 0.88 -22.39 -6.48
C GLN A 642 0.72 -20.90 -6.78
N PRO A 643 1.24 -20.39 -7.90
CA PRO A 643 1.02 -19.03 -8.31
C PRO A 643 -0.46 -18.71 -8.51
N GLU A 644 -0.91 -17.56 -8.02
CA GLU A 644 -2.18 -16.99 -8.41
C GLU A 644 -2.13 -16.61 -9.89
N LYS A 645 -3.23 -16.79 -10.59
CA LYS A 645 -3.39 -16.39 -12.01
C LYS A 645 -4.47 -15.33 -12.11
N SER A 646 -4.30 -14.41 -13.04
CA SER A 646 -5.34 -13.40 -13.29
C SER A 646 -5.65 -13.23 -14.76
N THR A 647 -6.90 -12.82 -15.03
CA THR A 647 -7.35 -12.31 -16.31
C THR A 647 -7.99 -10.95 -16.10
N SER A 648 -7.48 -9.93 -16.78
CA SER A 648 -7.95 -8.56 -16.69
C SER A 648 -8.49 -8.09 -18.03
N VAL A 649 -9.63 -7.38 -18.00
CA VAL A 649 -10.20 -6.66 -19.13
C VAL A 649 -10.41 -5.21 -18.73
N THR A 650 -9.90 -4.28 -19.52
CA THR A 650 -10.12 -2.84 -19.32
C THR A 650 -10.65 -2.22 -20.60
N VAL A 651 -11.67 -1.37 -20.50
CA VAL A 651 -12.22 -0.57 -21.59
C VAL A 651 -12.34 0.86 -21.12
N GLY A 652 -11.77 1.79 -21.87
CA GLY A 652 -11.69 3.18 -21.46
C GLY A 652 -12.02 4.17 -22.56
N PHE A 653 -12.49 5.32 -22.11
CA PHE A 653 -12.80 6.48 -22.91
C PHE A 653 -12.11 7.71 -22.33
N GLY A 654 -11.47 8.51 -23.19
CA GLY A 654 -10.89 9.79 -22.84
C GLY A 654 -11.40 10.88 -23.76
N ALA A 655 -11.68 12.09 -23.25
CA ALA A 655 -12.08 13.22 -24.08
C ALA A 655 -11.52 14.56 -23.59
N LYS A 656 -11.22 15.43 -24.58
CA LYS A 656 -10.82 16.84 -24.42
C LYS A 656 -11.67 17.70 -25.35
N PRO A 657 -12.98 17.88 -25.07
CA PRO A 657 -13.90 18.55 -25.98
C PRO A 657 -13.57 20.03 -26.20
N PHE A 658 -12.99 20.69 -25.17
CA PHE A 658 -12.57 22.09 -25.24
C PHE A 658 -11.32 22.31 -24.36
N LYS A 659 -10.74 23.51 -24.48
CA LYS A 659 -9.52 23.90 -23.78
C LYS A 659 -9.67 23.77 -22.27
N ASN A 660 -8.65 23.25 -21.58
CA ASN A 660 -8.57 23.13 -20.12
C ASN A 660 -9.57 22.13 -19.48
N PHE A 661 -10.37 21.42 -20.27
CA PHE A 661 -11.25 20.37 -19.79
C PHE A 661 -10.78 19.02 -20.30
N ASN A 662 -10.75 18.04 -19.39
CA ASN A 662 -10.46 16.66 -19.70
C ASN A 662 -11.35 15.71 -18.89
N ILE A 663 -11.63 14.55 -19.44
CA ILE A 663 -12.33 13.47 -18.76
C ILE A 663 -11.80 12.11 -19.24
N THR A 664 -11.62 11.19 -18.31
CA THR A 664 -11.41 9.77 -18.61
C THR A 664 -12.37 8.92 -17.80
N VAL A 665 -12.84 7.84 -18.42
CA VAL A 665 -13.69 6.84 -17.78
C VAL A 665 -13.17 5.48 -18.21
N ASP A 666 -12.83 4.62 -17.23
CA ASP A 666 -12.24 3.31 -17.45
C ASP A 666 -13.00 2.24 -16.68
N TYR A 667 -13.65 1.32 -17.38
CA TYR A 667 -14.19 0.10 -16.80
C TYR A 667 -13.10 -0.94 -16.69
N TYR A 668 -13.09 -1.68 -15.57
CA TYR A 668 -12.18 -2.79 -15.34
C TYR A 668 -12.93 -4.03 -14.83
N ASN A 669 -12.40 -5.21 -15.18
CA ASN A 669 -12.84 -6.51 -14.67
C ASN A 669 -11.60 -7.39 -14.49
N ILE A 670 -11.34 -7.82 -13.27
CA ILE A 670 -10.18 -8.60 -12.88
C ILE A 670 -10.67 -9.87 -12.20
N LYS A 671 -10.40 -11.02 -12.82
CA LYS A 671 -10.59 -12.35 -12.22
C LYS A 671 -9.24 -12.82 -11.70
N ILE A 672 -9.21 -13.30 -10.45
CA ILE A 672 -8.03 -13.96 -9.85
C ILE A 672 -8.40 -15.39 -9.53
N GLU A 673 -7.65 -16.35 -10.06
CA GLU A 673 -7.78 -17.77 -9.81
C GLU A 673 -6.72 -18.20 -8.79
N ASP A 674 -7.09 -19.17 -7.95
CA ASP A 674 -6.22 -19.78 -6.95
C ASP A 674 -5.61 -18.75 -5.98
N ARG A 675 -6.44 -17.83 -5.48
CA ARG A 675 -6.01 -16.77 -4.56
C ARG A 675 -5.40 -17.37 -3.28
N VAL A 676 -4.20 -16.92 -2.95
CA VAL A 676 -3.47 -17.36 -1.75
C VAL A 676 -3.94 -16.53 -0.56
N THR A 677 -4.42 -17.22 0.48
CA THR A 677 -4.90 -16.59 1.72
C THR A 677 -4.38 -17.32 2.94
N LEU A 678 -4.28 -16.62 4.05
CA LEU A 678 -4.13 -17.21 5.38
C LEU A 678 -5.54 -17.51 5.93
N GLY A 679 -5.84 -18.78 6.12
CA GLY A 679 -7.11 -19.25 6.67
C GLY A 679 -7.34 -18.82 8.12
N ASP A 680 -8.53 -19.13 8.63
CA ASP A 680 -8.81 -19.03 10.07
C ASP A 680 -8.02 -20.09 10.84
N ARG A 681 -7.85 -19.84 12.13
CA ARG A 681 -7.32 -20.88 13.02
C ARG A 681 -8.37 -21.96 13.20
N GLN A 682 -7.93 -23.21 13.12
CA GLN A 682 -8.73 -24.40 13.35
C GLN A 682 -7.99 -25.34 14.26
N TYR A 683 -8.76 -26.03 15.13
CA TYR A 683 -8.20 -27.11 15.92
C TYR A 683 -7.99 -28.33 15.04
N GLU A 684 -6.74 -28.70 14.84
CA GLU A 684 -6.32 -29.76 13.93
C GLU A 684 -5.74 -30.94 14.69
N VAL A 685 -6.25 -32.13 14.36
CA VAL A 685 -5.79 -33.41 14.87
C VAL A 685 -5.49 -34.32 13.69
N ILE A 686 -4.33 -34.97 13.68
CA ILE A 686 -3.97 -35.98 12.69
C ILE A 686 -4.30 -37.33 13.31
N PRO A 687 -5.31 -38.06 12.80
CA PRO A 687 -5.65 -39.39 13.30
C PRO A 687 -4.48 -40.34 13.14
N ALA A 688 -4.23 -41.15 14.17
CA ALA A 688 -3.25 -42.23 14.10
C ALA A 688 -3.62 -43.22 13.00
N THR A 689 -2.63 -43.65 12.21
CA THR A 689 -2.84 -44.67 11.18
C THR A 689 -2.87 -46.07 11.77
N ASP A 690 -2.26 -46.27 12.95
CA ASP A 690 -2.28 -47.50 13.72
C ASP A 690 -3.23 -47.33 14.92
N PRO A 691 -4.26 -48.16 15.12
CA PRO A 691 -5.15 -48.08 16.30
C PRO A 691 -4.47 -48.24 17.67
N ALA A 692 -3.18 -48.65 17.69
CA ALA A 692 -2.37 -48.72 18.91
C ALA A 692 -1.63 -47.42 19.22
N GLU A 693 -1.62 -46.48 18.30
CA GLU A 693 -1.02 -45.13 18.45
C GLU A 693 -2.12 -44.11 18.86
N GLN A 694 -1.71 -43.04 19.50
CA GLN A 694 -2.60 -41.91 19.79
C GLN A 694 -2.59 -40.92 18.61
N ASP A 695 -3.68 -40.22 18.43
CA ASP A 695 -3.79 -39.11 17.47
C ASP A 695 -2.73 -38.03 17.75
N GLU A 696 -2.10 -37.52 16.70
CA GLU A 696 -1.17 -36.39 16.81
C GLU A 696 -1.97 -35.07 16.89
N ILE A 697 -1.98 -34.43 18.04
CA ILE A 697 -2.66 -33.15 18.25
C ILE A 697 -1.73 -32.07 17.71
N ILE A 698 -2.19 -31.35 16.70
CA ILE A 698 -1.48 -30.18 16.14
C ILE A 698 -1.86 -28.90 16.86
N GLY A 699 -3.05 -28.84 17.48
CA GLY A 699 -3.58 -27.69 18.17
C GLY A 699 -4.32 -26.73 17.25
N GLU A 700 -4.52 -25.49 17.70
CA GLU A 700 -5.26 -24.46 16.98
C GLU A 700 -4.34 -23.70 16.01
N VAL A 701 -4.40 -24.01 14.73
CA VAL A 701 -3.47 -23.50 13.72
C VAL A 701 -4.17 -22.94 12.49
N ALA A 702 -3.53 -21.94 11.92
CA ALA A 702 -3.84 -21.40 10.58
C ALA A 702 -2.74 -21.78 9.60
N TYR A 703 -3.07 -21.81 8.31
CA TYR A 703 -2.08 -22.07 7.24
C TYR A 703 -2.46 -21.34 5.95
N PHE A 704 -1.45 -21.17 5.09
CA PHE A 704 -1.65 -20.61 3.76
C PHE A 704 -2.08 -21.67 2.76
N SER A 705 -3.07 -21.34 1.94
CA SER A 705 -3.53 -22.18 0.85
C SER A 705 -3.98 -21.35 -0.36
N ASN A 706 -4.05 -21.98 -1.55
CA ASN A 706 -4.75 -21.44 -2.70
C ASN A 706 -6.25 -21.69 -2.48
N ALA A 707 -6.93 -20.76 -1.81
CA ALA A 707 -8.20 -21.00 -1.18
C ALA A 707 -9.42 -20.89 -2.11
N PHE A 708 -9.42 -19.95 -3.06
CA PHE A 708 -10.58 -19.70 -3.93
C PHE A 708 -10.24 -18.83 -5.14
N ASP A 709 -11.24 -18.67 -6.03
CA ASP A 709 -11.21 -17.68 -7.11
C ASP A 709 -12.04 -16.46 -6.72
N SER A 710 -11.59 -15.27 -7.15
CA SER A 710 -12.28 -14.00 -6.87
C SER A 710 -12.44 -13.17 -8.13
N ARG A 711 -13.38 -12.22 -8.07
CA ARG A 711 -13.60 -11.22 -9.11
C ARG A 711 -13.77 -9.84 -8.53
N THR A 712 -13.09 -8.87 -9.15
CA THR A 712 -13.23 -7.45 -8.84
C THR A 712 -13.51 -6.70 -10.14
N SER A 713 -14.59 -5.92 -10.18
CA SER A 713 -14.92 -5.07 -11.34
C SER A 713 -15.46 -3.72 -10.89
N GLY A 714 -15.28 -2.71 -11.73
CA GLY A 714 -15.70 -1.37 -11.40
C GLY A 714 -15.41 -0.35 -12.48
N LEU A 715 -15.59 0.90 -12.11
CA LEU A 715 -15.41 2.06 -12.98
C LEU A 715 -14.53 3.11 -12.27
N ASP A 716 -13.52 3.58 -12.97
CA ASP A 716 -12.73 4.75 -12.58
C ASP A 716 -13.13 5.95 -13.44
N VAL A 717 -13.34 7.10 -12.82
CA VAL A 717 -13.65 8.36 -13.47
C VAL A 717 -12.65 9.42 -13.02
N VAL A 718 -12.03 10.12 -13.95
CA VAL A 718 -11.17 11.27 -13.66
C VAL A 718 -11.54 12.41 -14.59
N THR A 719 -11.82 13.57 -14.05
CA THR A 719 -12.13 14.76 -14.82
C THR A 719 -11.51 16.00 -14.19
N GLY A 720 -11.08 16.92 -15.01
CA GLY A 720 -10.52 18.20 -14.60
C GLY A 720 -10.97 19.35 -15.51
N TYR A 721 -11.24 20.50 -14.90
CA TYR A 721 -11.43 21.76 -15.60
C TYR A 721 -10.62 22.84 -14.88
N ASN A 722 -9.47 23.15 -15.42
CA ASN A 722 -8.44 23.96 -14.76
C ASN A 722 -8.19 25.28 -15.51
N ASN A 723 -7.45 26.20 -14.89
CA ASN A 723 -7.07 27.48 -15.47
C ASN A 723 -8.26 28.34 -15.94
N ILE A 724 -9.37 28.33 -15.19
CA ILE A 724 -10.53 29.18 -15.42
C ILE A 724 -10.24 30.56 -14.84
N GLY A 725 -10.15 31.60 -15.67
CA GLY A 725 -9.93 32.97 -15.20
C GLY A 725 -11.15 33.48 -14.43
N ILE A 726 -10.98 33.88 -13.16
CA ILE A 726 -11.99 34.54 -12.34
C ILE A 726 -11.33 35.75 -11.71
N GLY A 727 -11.69 36.94 -12.19
CA GLY A 727 -11.01 38.19 -11.81
C GLY A 727 -9.52 38.12 -12.15
N GLU A 728 -8.68 38.40 -11.19
CA GLU A 728 -7.20 38.25 -11.30
C GLU A 728 -6.71 36.86 -10.97
N GLY A 729 -7.59 35.95 -10.58
CA GLY A 729 -7.24 34.60 -10.14
C GLY A 729 -7.53 33.51 -11.17
N LYS A 730 -7.07 32.30 -10.85
CA LYS A 730 -7.30 31.10 -11.62
C LYS A 730 -8.01 30.08 -10.75
N LEU A 731 -9.12 29.54 -11.25
CA LEU A 731 -9.91 28.49 -10.60
C LEU A 731 -9.72 27.17 -11.32
N GLY A 732 -9.64 26.10 -10.56
CA GLY A 732 -9.59 24.74 -11.06
C GLY A 732 -10.53 23.83 -10.29
N PHE A 733 -11.12 22.87 -11.01
CA PHE A 733 -11.95 21.80 -10.48
C PHE A 733 -11.39 20.46 -10.92
N ASN A 734 -11.24 19.55 -9.98
CA ASN A 734 -10.83 18.16 -10.25
C ASN A 734 -11.77 17.22 -9.53
N LEU A 735 -12.39 16.31 -10.27
CA LEU A 735 -13.24 15.26 -9.71
C LEU A 735 -12.69 13.92 -10.15
N SER A 736 -12.40 13.07 -9.19
CA SER A 736 -12.02 11.69 -9.45
C SER A 736 -12.86 10.74 -8.60
N GLY A 737 -13.21 9.59 -9.16
CA GLY A 737 -14.06 8.62 -8.49
C GLY A 737 -13.73 7.18 -8.89
N ASN A 738 -13.99 6.28 -7.95
CA ASN A 738 -13.98 4.84 -8.17
C ASN A 738 -15.31 4.26 -7.69
N ILE A 739 -15.92 3.39 -8.49
CA ILE A 739 -17.11 2.62 -8.14
C ILE A 739 -16.78 1.15 -8.37
N THR A 740 -16.82 0.35 -7.32
CA THR A 740 -16.67 -1.11 -7.39
C THR A 740 -18.05 -1.76 -7.57
N PHE A 741 -18.26 -2.46 -8.68
CA PHE A 741 -19.51 -3.17 -8.97
C PHE A 741 -19.52 -4.55 -8.33
N GLN A 742 -18.37 -5.26 -8.41
CA GLN A 742 -18.17 -6.58 -7.82
C GLN A 742 -16.82 -6.60 -7.11
N ASN A 743 -16.80 -7.19 -5.93
CA ASN A 743 -15.57 -7.59 -5.22
C ASN A 743 -15.98 -8.79 -4.35
N GLU A 744 -15.78 -10.00 -4.86
CA GLU A 744 -16.39 -11.20 -4.28
C GLU A 744 -15.63 -12.48 -4.63
N ARG A 745 -15.82 -13.48 -3.82
CA ARG A 745 -15.43 -14.86 -4.12
C ARG A 745 -16.39 -15.46 -5.14
N ILE A 746 -15.86 -16.11 -6.18
CA ILE A 746 -16.65 -16.71 -7.28
C ILE A 746 -16.50 -18.23 -7.39
N SER A 747 -15.81 -18.87 -6.46
CA SER A 747 -15.70 -20.34 -6.38
C SER A 747 -15.97 -20.83 -4.95
N ALA A 748 -16.21 -22.13 -4.80
CA ALA A 748 -16.13 -22.77 -3.49
C ALA A 748 -14.71 -22.65 -2.90
N ILE A 749 -14.62 -22.80 -1.58
CA ILE A 749 -13.32 -22.87 -0.89
C ILE A 749 -12.61 -24.17 -1.28
N LYS A 750 -11.33 -24.09 -1.53
CA LYS A 750 -10.45 -25.18 -2.01
C LYS A 750 -9.42 -25.55 -0.93
N ASN A 751 -8.76 -26.67 -1.10
CA ASN A 751 -7.54 -27.06 -0.39
C ASN A 751 -7.66 -27.07 1.15
N ASN A 752 -8.79 -27.57 1.69
CA ASN A 752 -9.09 -27.62 3.12
C ASN A 752 -8.93 -26.29 3.86
N SER A 753 -8.99 -25.17 3.12
CA SER A 753 -8.90 -23.83 3.71
C SER A 753 -10.13 -23.53 4.54
N SER A 754 -9.96 -22.88 5.69
CA SER A 754 -11.02 -22.22 6.42
C SER A 754 -11.08 -20.74 6.05
N PHE A 755 -12.27 -20.24 5.81
CA PHE A 755 -12.48 -18.86 5.42
C PHE A 755 -13.82 -18.36 5.97
N SER A 756 -13.76 -17.80 7.17
CA SER A 756 -14.93 -17.29 7.91
C SER A 756 -15.54 -16.05 7.25
N ASP A 757 -16.69 -15.64 7.76
CA ASP A 757 -17.32 -14.38 7.34
C ASP A 757 -16.49 -13.16 7.69
N ILE A 758 -15.66 -13.23 8.75
CA ILE A 758 -14.69 -12.20 9.08
C ILE A 758 -13.66 -12.05 7.97
N LEU A 759 -13.01 -13.14 7.56
CA LEU A 759 -12.02 -13.12 6.48
C LEU A 759 -12.66 -12.72 5.15
N ASN A 760 -13.91 -13.13 4.92
CA ASN A 760 -14.69 -12.69 3.76
C ASN A 760 -14.89 -11.17 3.79
N SER A 761 -15.27 -10.61 4.93
CA SER A 761 -15.44 -9.16 5.11
C SER A 761 -14.15 -8.40 4.92
N LEU A 762 -13.06 -8.83 5.59
CA LEU A 762 -11.74 -8.21 5.45
C LEU A 762 -11.25 -8.19 4.00
N THR A 763 -11.55 -9.25 3.24
CA THR A 763 -11.08 -9.40 1.87
C THR A 763 -11.91 -8.61 0.87
N PHE A 764 -13.23 -8.53 1.05
CA PHE A 764 -14.14 -8.09 0.00
C PHE A 764 -15.01 -6.89 0.35
N THR A 765 -15.40 -6.69 1.60
CA THR A 765 -16.44 -5.71 1.94
C THR A 765 -16.01 -4.63 2.94
N SER A 766 -14.87 -4.78 3.61
CA SER A 766 -14.36 -3.81 4.58
C SER A 766 -13.80 -2.53 3.96
N ARG A 767 -13.88 -2.38 2.65
CA ARG A 767 -13.51 -1.17 1.92
C ARG A 767 -14.72 -0.54 1.25
N PRO A 768 -14.75 0.80 1.12
CA PRO A 768 -15.86 1.48 0.46
C PRO A 768 -16.06 0.97 -0.97
N LYS A 769 -17.30 0.65 -1.33
CA LYS A 769 -17.66 0.31 -2.72
C LYS A 769 -17.49 1.50 -3.66
N THR A 770 -17.52 2.71 -3.14
CA THR A 770 -17.31 3.91 -3.94
C THR A 770 -16.58 4.96 -3.15
N LYS A 771 -15.63 5.62 -3.79
CA LYS A 771 -14.93 6.77 -3.25
C LYS A 771 -14.82 7.87 -4.31
N TRP A 772 -15.14 9.11 -3.94
CA TRP A 772 -15.06 10.28 -4.80
C TRP A 772 -14.26 11.38 -4.15
N ILE A 773 -13.43 12.04 -4.92
CA ILE A 773 -12.59 13.16 -4.47
C ILE A 773 -12.88 14.36 -5.37
N LEU A 774 -13.45 15.42 -4.79
CA LEU A 774 -13.66 16.71 -5.43
C LEU A 774 -12.66 17.70 -4.89
N GLY A 775 -11.73 18.14 -5.71
CA GLY A 775 -10.78 19.22 -5.40
C GLY A 775 -11.19 20.52 -6.09
N ILE A 776 -11.20 21.62 -5.36
CA ILE A 776 -11.38 22.97 -5.84
C ILE A 776 -10.14 23.76 -5.47
N ASN A 777 -9.44 24.32 -6.45
CA ASN A 777 -8.24 25.10 -6.26
C ASN A 777 -8.45 26.52 -6.79
N TYR A 778 -8.06 27.53 -6.02
CA TYR A 778 -8.12 28.91 -6.44
C TYR A 778 -6.80 29.61 -6.12
N GLU A 779 -6.16 30.16 -7.13
CA GLU A 779 -4.90 30.89 -7.04
C GLU A 779 -5.13 32.35 -7.36
N ILE A 780 -4.73 33.25 -6.48
CA ILE A 780 -4.83 34.70 -6.67
C ILE A 780 -3.64 35.43 -6.04
N GLY A 781 -2.86 36.14 -6.83
CA GLY A 781 -1.68 36.84 -6.36
C GLY A 781 -0.70 35.87 -5.66
N LYS A 782 -0.47 36.12 -4.36
CA LYS A 782 0.41 35.30 -3.52
C LYS A 782 -0.31 34.16 -2.78
N PHE A 783 -1.62 34.06 -2.92
CA PHE A 783 -2.41 33.07 -2.20
C PHE A 783 -2.89 31.95 -3.11
N GLY A 784 -2.83 30.73 -2.59
CA GLY A 784 -3.47 29.56 -3.15
C GLY A 784 -4.42 28.96 -2.11
N PHE A 785 -5.63 28.65 -2.51
CA PHE A 785 -6.64 27.99 -1.68
C PHE A 785 -6.99 26.65 -2.29
N SER A 786 -7.12 25.64 -1.46
CA SER A 786 -7.57 24.32 -1.87
C SER A 786 -8.66 23.80 -0.92
N LEU A 787 -9.75 23.34 -1.49
CA LEU A 787 -10.83 22.67 -0.76
C LEU A 787 -10.99 21.30 -1.38
N ASN A 788 -10.72 20.24 -0.61
CA ASN A 788 -10.87 18.88 -1.06
C ASN A 788 -11.99 18.20 -0.27
N ASN A 789 -12.95 17.61 -0.96
CA ASN A 789 -14.02 16.84 -0.36
C ASN A 789 -13.88 15.40 -0.80
N THR A 790 -13.63 14.50 0.15
CA THR A 790 -13.55 13.07 -0.11
C THR A 790 -14.80 12.39 0.43
N TYR A 791 -15.61 11.86 -0.48
CA TYR A 791 -16.72 11.01 -0.15
C TYR A 791 -16.23 9.57 -0.04
N PHE A 792 -16.39 8.97 1.12
CA PHE A 792 -16.21 7.56 1.38
C PHE A 792 -17.59 6.90 1.43
N GLY A 793 -17.84 5.94 0.58
CA GLY A 793 -19.07 5.15 0.58
C GLY A 793 -19.14 4.18 1.76
N GLU A 794 -20.22 3.47 1.85
CA GLU A 794 -20.46 2.45 2.86
C GLU A 794 -19.50 1.27 2.70
N SER A 795 -19.15 0.65 3.84
CA SER A 795 -18.46 -0.64 3.89
C SER A 795 -19.10 -1.53 4.96
N THR A 796 -18.89 -2.84 4.86
CA THR A 796 -19.41 -3.79 5.84
C THR A 796 -18.30 -4.62 6.41
N PHE A 797 -18.41 -4.93 7.70
CA PHE A 797 -17.46 -5.76 8.41
C PHE A 797 -18.21 -6.69 9.36
N ASN A 798 -17.78 -7.95 9.42
CA ASN A 798 -18.23 -8.91 10.39
C ASN A 798 -17.10 -9.15 11.40
N GLN A 799 -17.42 -9.15 12.66
CA GLN A 799 -16.52 -9.41 13.79
C GLN A 799 -16.85 -10.75 14.42
N ASP A 800 -15.89 -11.35 15.12
CA ASP A 800 -16.16 -12.53 15.93
C ASP A 800 -17.34 -12.28 16.89
N GLY A 801 -18.24 -13.24 17.00
CA GLY A 801 -19.44 -13.15 17.80
C GLY A 801 -20.62 -12.43 17.15
N LEU A 802 -20.40 -11.70 16.04
CA LEU A 802 -21.50 -11.13 15.24
C LEU A 802 -21.79 -11.95 13.99
N ALA A 803 -20.80 -12.63 13.47
CA ALA A 803 -20.91 -13.46 12.29
C ALA A 803 -21.55 -14.77 12.68
N SER A 804 -22.71 -15.02 12.20
CA SER A 804 -23.39 -16.31 12.24
C SER A 804 -23.72 -16.87 13.65
N ASN A 805 -24.86 -17.35 13.83
CA ASN A 805 -25.34 -18.40 14.73
C ASN A 805 -25.15 -18.21 16.23
N GLU A 806 -24.30 -17.32 16.76
CA GLU A 806 -24.00 -17.19 18.17
C GLU A 806 -24.17 -15.78 18.73
N VAL A 807 -25.10 -15.01 18.20
CA VAL A 807 -25.46 -13.73 18.84
C VAL A 807 -26.11 -14.03 20.19
N ARG A 808 -25.50 -13.49 21.24
CA ARG A 808 -25.98 -13.67 22.61
C ARG A 808 -26.63 -12.40 23.14
N ASP A 809 -27.65 -12.54 23.97
CA ASP A 809 -28.24 -11.42 24.69
C ASP A 809 -27.36 -10.95 25.83
N ALA A 810 -27.81 -9.93 26.58
CA ALA A 810 -27.08 -9.36 27.70
C ALA A 810 -26.76 -10.36 28.82
N ASP A 811 -27.47 -11.48 28.88
CA ASP A 811 -27.27 -12.55 29.85
C ASP A 811 -26.37 -13.67 29.33
N GLY A 812 -25.73 -13.45 28.17
CA GLY A 812 -24.84 -14.44 27.49
C GLY A 812 -25.61 -15.60 26.87
N LYS A 813 -26.94 -15.51 26.73
CA LYS A 813 -27.79 -16.55 26.19
C LYS A 813 -27.97 -16.35 24.69
N LEU A 814 -27.91 -17.44 23.94
CA LEU A 814 -28.16 -17.40 22.49
C LEU A 814 -29.54 -16.79 22.19
N VAL A 815 -29.55 -15.76 21.34
CA VAL A 815 -30.81 -15.17 20.89
C VAL A 815 -31.39 -16.02 19.77
N ARG A 816 -32.59 -16.55 20.01
CA ARG A 816 -33.29 -17.43 19.10
C ARG A 816 -34.71 -16.96 18.87
N ILE A 817 -35.26 -17.33 17.73
CA ILE A 817 -36.69 -17.11 17.48
C ILE A 817 -37.51 -17.95 18.47
N PRO A 818 -38.52 -17.38 19.13
CA PRO A 818 -39.38 -18.11 20.04
C PRO A 818 -40.03 -19.33 19.36
N GLY A 819 -39.76 -20.53 19.90
CA GLY A 819 -40.32 -21.79 19.42
C GLY A 819 -39.41 -22.66 18.57
N SER A 820 -38.16 -22.19 18.28
CA SER A 820 -37.17 -22.98 17.55
C SER A 820 -36.44 -24.01 18.41
N THR A 821 -35.95 -25.08 17.80
CA THR A 821 -35.20 -26.15 18.47
C THR A 821 -33.70 -25.87 18.46
N GLU A 822 -32.95 -26.47 19.43
CA GLU A 822 -31.49 -26.23 19.56
C GLU A 822 -30.65 -26.64 18.36
N THR A 823 -31.21 -27.35 17.41
CA THR A 823 -30.51 -27.92 16.25
C THR A 823 -30.75 -27.14 14.95
N GLU A 824 -31.63 -26.15 14.93
CA GLU A 824 -31.96 -25.39 13.70
C GLU A 824 -31.15 -24.09 13.62
N ARG A 825 -30.15 -24.09 12.73
CA ARG A 825 -29.20 -22.96 12.49
C ARG A 825 -29.87 -21.68 11.98
N ASP A 826 -31.00 -21.78 11.29
CA ASP A 826 -31.70 -20.63 10.66
C ASP A 826 -32.41 -19.73 11.69
N ASP A 827 -32.52 -20.15 12.95
CA ASP A 827 -33.17 -19.40 14.03
C ASP A 827 -32.23 -18.54 14.85
N SER A 828 -30.93 -18.56 14.57
CA SER A 828 -29.95 -17.72 15.25
C SER A 828 -30.02 -16.30 14.71
N ALA A 829 -29.83 -15.31 15.59
CA ALA A 829 -29.76 -13.92 15.16
C ALA A 829 -28.52 -13.70 14.28
N ASN A 830 -28.71 -13.16 13.09
CA ASN A 830 -27.62 -12.76 12.18
C ASN A 830 -27.56 -11.25 12.09
N LEU A 831 -26.37 -10.70 12.39
CA LEU A 831 -26.06 -9.30 12.29
C LEU A 831 -24.83 -9.09 11.43
N LYS A 832 -24.78 -7.94 10.77
CA LYS A 832 -23.55 -7.36 10.23
C LYS A 832 -23.36 -5.95 10.72
N THR A 833 -22.12 -5.48 10.72
CA THR A 833 -21.78 -4.08 10.97
C THR A 833 -21.66 -3.34 9.64
N GLU A 834 -22.32 -2.20 9.52
CA GLU A 834 -22.23 -1.32 8.36
C GLU A 834 -21.62 0.01 8.77
N PHE A 835 -20.49 0.37 8.17
CA PHE A 835 -19.88 1.68 8.31
C PHE A 835 -20.55 2.66 7.35
N LEU A 836 -21.03 3.77 7.91
CA LEU A 836 -21.83 4.75 7.18
C LEU A 836 -20.96 5.56 6.22
N ALA A 837 -21.56 5.91 5.08
CA ALA A 837 -20.92 6.83 4.14
C ALA A 837 -20.69 8.20 4.77
N LYS A 838 -19.52 8.80 4.53
CA LYS A 838 -19.10 10.10 5.08
C LYS A 838 -18.43 10.96 4.02
N ILE A 839 -18.53 12.27 4.21
CA ILE A 839 -17.74 13.25 3.45
C ILE A 839 -16.73 13.89 4.41
N VAL A 840 -15.45 13.75 4.08
CA VAL A 840 -14.35 14.39 4.80
C VAL A 840 -13.89 15.59 3.97
N THR A 841 -13.82 16.76 4.58
CA THR A 841 -13.43 18.02 3.92
C THR A 841 -12.09 18.49 4.45
N ASP A 842 -11.14 18.72 3.56
CA ASP A 842 -9.82 19.28 3.86
C ASP A 842 -9.70 20.69 3.27
N LEU A 843 -9.15 21.62 4.04
CA LEU A 843 -8.88 23.00 3.64
C LEU A 843 -7.39 23.27 3.65
N GLY A 844 -6.86 23.76 2.54
CA GLY A 844 -5.48 24.21 2.42
C GLY A 844 -5.40 25.69 2.05
N VAL A 845 -4.47 26.39 2.66
CA VAL A 845 -4.12 27.78 2.34
C VAL A 845 -2.62 27.87 2.18
N ASN A 846 -2.17 28.26 1.00
CA ASN A 846 -0.77 28.49 0.67
C ASN A 846 -0.52 30.00 0.52
N PHE A 847 0.52 30.50 1.16
CA PHE A 847 0.98 31.88 1.04
C PHE A 847 2.41 31.94 0.55
N ASN A 848 2.59 32.38 -0.69
CA ASN A 848 3.90 32.62 -1.31
C ASN A 848 4.40 34.00 -0.84
N ALA A 849 5.00 34.06 0.37
CA ALA A 849 5.48 35.29 0.97
C ALA A 849 6.51 35.98 0.08
N THR A 850 7.42 35.19 -0.50
CA THR A 850 8.38 35.58 -1.54
C THR A 850 8.45 34.51 -2.62
N GLU A 851 9.23 34.68 -3.67
CA GLU A 851 9.50 33.64 -4.68
C GLU A 851 10.18 32.39 -4.07
N LYS A 852 10.87 32.57 -2.93
CA LYS A 852 11.61 31.50 -2.22
C LYS A 852 10.91 30.96 -0.99
N LEU A 853 9.96 31.69 -0.40
CA LEU A 853 9.34 31.31 0.87
C LEU A 853 7.85 31.08 0.68
N THR A 854 7.42 29.85 0.93
CA THR A 854 6.01 29.45 0.96
C THR A 854 5.64 28.98 2.36
N ILE A 855 4.51 29.46 2.87
CA ILE A 855 3.90 29.01 4.13
C ILE A 855 2.57 28.36 3.76
N ALA A 856 2.34 27.14 4.20
CA ALA A 856 1.10 26.41 3.96
C ALA A 856 0.46 25.98 5.28
N LEU A 857 -0.82 26.25 5.41
CA LEU A 857 -1.68 25.77 6.48
C LEU A 857 -2.68 24.80 5.89
N ASN A 858 -2.73 23.57 6.41
CA ASN A 858 -3.71 22.56 6.03
C ASN A 858 -4.52 22.16 7.27
N VAL A 859 -5.83 22.18 7.15
CA VAL A 859 -6.78 21.66 8.13
C VAL A 859 -7.42 20.43 7.50
N ASN A 860 -6.96 19.26 7.88
CA ASN A 860 -7.55 18.02 7.41
C ASN A 860 -8.76 17.67 8.29
N ASN A 861 -9.79 17.14 7.65
CA ASN A 861 -11.06 16.82 8.29
C ASN A 861 -11.65 18.04 9.05
N LEU A 862 -11.84 19.13 8.33
CA LEU A 862 -12.27 20.43 8.86
C LEU A 862 -13.49 20.38 9.79
N PHE A 863 -14.41 19.45 9.54
CA PHE A 863 -15.67 19.33 10.28
C PHE A 863 -15.64 18.21 11.36
N ASN A 864 -14.47 17.67 11.66
CA ASN A 864 -14.28 16.61 12.66
C ASN A 864 -15.20 15.40 12.45
N ILE A 865 -15.31 14.96 11.19
CA ILE A 865 -16.10 13.79 10.82
C ILE A 865 -15.34 12.53 11.25
N LEU A 866 -16.00 11.69 12.02
CA LEU A 866 -15.44 10.40 12.48
C LEU A 866 -16.15 9.24 11.79
N PRO A 867 -15.51 8.07 11.66
CA PRO A 867 -16.19 6.85 11.24
C PRO A 867 -17.35 6.54 12.19
N GLU A 868 -18.48 6.21 11.62
CA GLU A 868 -19.68 5.77 12.34
C GLU A 868 -20.18 4.47 11.75
N TRP A 869 -20.74 3.62 12.58
CA TRP A 869 -21.25 2.32 12.20
C TRP A 869 -22.62 2.05 12.84
N LYS A 870 -23.34 1.12 12.27
CA LYS A 870 -24.61 0.59 12.82
C LYS A 870 -24.67 -0.91 12.59
N PHE A 871 -25.45 -1.60 13.41
CA PHE A 871 -25.85 -2.98 13.12
C PHE A 871 -26.96 -3.00 12.08
N VAL A 872 -26.91 -4.02 11.23
CA VAL A 872 -27.99 -4.35 10.28
C VAL A 872 -28.35 -5.82 10.49
N ALA A 873 -29.63 -6.08 10.76
CA ALA A 873 -30.13 -7.42 10.87
C ALA A 873 -30.20 -8.08 9.49
N GLU A 874 -29.75 -9.32 9.40
CA GLU A 874 -29.83 -10.13 8.19
C GLU A 874 -30.97 -11.15 8.23
N ASN A 875 -31.61 -11.34 9.41
CA ASN A 875 -32.79 -12.17 9.59
C ASN A 875 -33.72 -11.63 10.71
N GLU A 876 -34.88 -12.29 10.91
CA GLU A 876 -35.88 -11.86 11.91
C GLU A 876 -35.36 -11.94 13.35
N ALA A 877 -34.53 -12.93 13.66
CA ALA A 877 -33.94 -13.07 15.01
C ALA A 877 -32.95 -11.91 15.27
N GLY A 878 -32.16 -11.52 14.27
CA GLY A 878 -31.28 -10.33 14.34
C GLY A 878 -32.09 -9.06 14.55
N ALA A 879 -33.22 -8.90 13.87
CA ALA A 879 -34.09 -7.74 14.05
C ALA A 879 -34.70 -7.70 15.46
N ALA A 880 -35.11 -8.86 16.02
CA ALA A 880 -35.60 -8.96 17.37
C ALA A 880 -34.52 -8.60 18.42
N LEU A 881 -33.28 -9.04 18.20
CA LEU A 881 -32.13 -8.67 19.04
C LEU A 881 -31.90 -7.16 19.01
N LEU A 882 -31.90 -6.54 17.84
CA LEU A 882 -31.69 -5.10 17.69
C LEU A 882 -32.82 -4.24 18.30
N ALA A 883 -33.96 -4.83 18.62
CA ALA A 883 -35.04 -4.15 19.32
C ALA A 883 -34.77 -4.02 20.85
N ASP A 884 -33.80 -4.77 21.40
CA ASP A 884 -33.37 -4.67 22.79
C ASP A 884 -32.09 -3.81 22.92
N PRO A 885 -32.18 -2.62 23.56
CA PRO A 885 -31.01 -1.76 23.75
C PRO A 885 -29.89 -2.39 24.58
N ALA A 886 -30.21 -3.29 25.52
CA ALA A 886 -29.18 -3.97 26.31
C ALA A 886 -28.40 -4.97 25.45
N ALA A 887 -29.10 -5.75 24.63
CA ALA A 887 -28.49 -6.66 23.69
C ALA A 887 -27.62 -5.91 22.64
N VAL A 888 -28.11 -4.79 22.10
CA VAL A 888 -27.33 -3.93 21.21
C VAL A 888 -26.05 -3.45 21.87
N LYS A 889 -26.09 -3.04 23.13
CA LYS A 889 -24.92 -2.61 23.89
C LYS A 889 -23.89 -3.74 24.01
N THR A 890 -24.34 -4.95 24.38
CA THR A 890 -23.46 -6.13 24.46
C THR A 890 -22.81 -6.43 23.12
N GLN A 891 -23.60 -6.44 22.04
CA GLN A 891 -23.07 -6.66 20.69
C GLN A 891 -22.07 -5.56 20.27
N SER A 892 -22.31 -4.31 20.66
CA SER A 892 -21.39 -3.20 20.31
C SER A 892 -20.02 -3.33 20.95
N ASN A 893 -19.90 -3.98 22.09
CA ASN A 893 -18.61 -4.25 22.72
C ASN A 893 -17.77 -5.25 21.90
N LEU A 894 -18.41 -6.21 21.24
CA LEU A 894 -17.74 -7.26 20.45
C LEU A 894 -17.04 -6.73 19.19
N ILE A 895 -17.54 -5.64 18.59
CA ILE A 895 -16.97 -5.10 17.33
C ILE A 895 -15.88 -4.06 17.56
N THR A 896 -15.55 -3.80 18.80
CA THR A 896 -14.52 -2.81 19.14
C THR A 896 -13.16 -3.48 19.26
N PHE A 897 -12.13 -2.66 19.19
CA PHE A 897 -10.79 -3.12 19.48
C PHE A 897 -10.74 -3.77 20.86
N ASN A 898 -10.27 -5.01 20.95
CA ASN A 898 -10.27 -5.84 22.14
C ASN A 898 -11.65 -6.27 22.66
N GLN A 899 -12.70 -6.11 21.86
CA GLN A 899 -14.05 -6.55 22.23
C GLN A 899 -14.62 -5.92 23.52
N ARG A 900 -14.16 -4.71 23.87
CA ARG A 900 -14.47 -4.07 25.16
C ARG A 900 -14.94 -2.63 25.08
N TYR A 901 -14.93 -2.01 23.90
CA TYR A 901 -15.20 -0.58 23.74
C TYR A 901 -16.30 -0.31 22.74
N SER A 902 -17.33 0.40 23.17
CA SER A 902 -18.54 0.61 22.39
C SER A 902 -18.42 1.57 21.19
N ARG A 903 -17.24 2.16 20.92
CA ARG A 903 -17.09 3.19 19.88
C ARG A 903 -16.01 2.95 18.85
N MET A 904 -15.03 2.14 19.14
CA MET A 904 -13.83 2.01 18.32
C MET A 904 -13.78 0.66 17.64
N THR A 905 -13.96 0.64 16.35
CA THR A 905 -13.58 -0.51 15.52
C THR A 905 -12.35 -0.13 14.71
N TYR A 906 -11.51 -1.07 14.35
CA TYR A 906 -10.35 -0.77 13.54
C TYR A 906 -10.45 -1.33 12.13
N ASP A 907 -11.11 -2.45 11.95
CA ASP A 907 -11.03 -3.21 10.70
C ASP A 907 -11.88 -2.64 9.57
N GLY A 908 -13.00 -2.02 9.91
CA GLY A 908 -13.89 -1.41 8.93
C GLY A 908 -13.66 0.08 8.72
N SER A 909 -12.70 0.70 9.42
CA SER A 909 -12.41 2.13 9.28
C SER A 909 -11.83 2.45 7.92
N HIS A 910 -12.53 3.23 7.13
CA HIS A 910 -12.12 3.60 5.78
C HIS A 910 -11.51 5.01 5.67
N PHE A 911 -11.37 5.71 6.80
CA PHE A 911 -10.59 6.93 6.96
C PHE A 911 -10.18 7.13 8.42
N SER A 912 -9.31 8.11 8.70
CA SER A 912 -8.71 8.29 10.03
C SER A 912 -9.73 8.55 11.13
N GLN A 913 -9.55 7.90 12.29
CA GLN A 913 -10.31 8.09 13.53
C GLN A 913 -9.81 9.29 14.36
N LEU A 914 -8.73 9.95 13.91
CA LEU A 914 -8.07 11.00 14.70
C LEU A 914 -8.85 12.32 14.71
N GLY A 915 -9.84 12.47 13.82
CA GLY A 915 -10.61 13.70 13.71
C GLY A 915 -9.84 14.80 12.97
N THR A 916 -10.09 16.05 13.35
CA THR A 916 -9.44 17.21 12.73
C THR A 916 -7.96 17.28 13.09
N THR A 917 -7.11 17.54 12.08
CA THR A 917 -5.68 17.79 12.27
C THR A 917 -5.29 19.12 11.65
N PHE A 918 -4.44 19.88 12.34
CA PHE A 918 -3.88 21.15 11.88
C PHE A 918 -2.43 20.91 11.51
N ASN A 919 -2.05 21.26 10.27
CA ASN A 919 -0.70 21.05 9.74
C ASN A 919 -0.16 22.36 9.17
N LEU A 920 0.96 22.81 9.69
CA LEU A 920 1.70 23.99 9.21
C LEU A 920 2.97 23.51 8.51
N SER A 921 3.24 24.03 7.34
CA SER A 921 4.45 23.77 6.58
C SER A 921 5.09 25.08 6.13
N VAL A 922 6.40 25.18 6.33
CA VAL A 922 7.21 26.29 5.85
C VAL A 922 8.27 25.74 4.92
N ASN A 923 8.22 26.12 3.66
CA ASN A 923 9.19 25.72 2.64
C ASN A 923 10.01 26.94 2.19
N TYR A 924 11.32 26.81 2.24
CA TYR A 924 12.26 27.81 1.76
C TYR A 924 13.14 27.23 0.65
N LYS A 925 13.08 27.86 -0.53
CA LYS A 925 13.94 27.56 -1.69
C LYS A 925 15.18 28.41 -1.66
N PHE A 926 16.34 27.88 -2.04
CA PHE A 926 17.59 28.62 -2.03
C PHE A 926 18.46 28.35 -3.26
#